data_f8cdc62945b75e519352f0fc8712b2a2
#
_entry.id   f8cdc62945b75e519352f0fc8712b2a2
#
_cell.length_a   1.000
_cell.length_b   1.000
_cell.length_c   1.000
_cell.angle_alpha   90.00
_cell.angle_beta   90.00
_cell.angle_gamma   90.00
#
_symmetry.space_group_name_H-M   'P 1'
#
loop_
_entity.id
_entity.type
_entity.pdbx_description
1 polymer ?
#
loop_
_entity_poly.entity_id
_entity_poly.type
_entity_poly.pdbx_seq_one_letter_code
_entity_poly.pdbx_strand_id
1 'polypeptide(L)'
;MALDEREEVREHLEDVDEGEETDMDERRTQQYSNLFFLLQSEPRHIAALCRLVSLSEIDTLLQTVMFTLYGNQYESREEHLLLTMFQSVLSAQFETATEFGSLLRANTPVSRMMTTYTRRGPGQSYLKSVLAERINSLIEHKDLNLEINPLKVYEQMINSIQDETGELPEDLPRIVTPEIAAANPDVQNIIAPRLTMLMEIANSFLLTIMDSLDSVPYGIRWICKQIRSLTKRKYPEATDYAICSLIGGFFFLRFINPAIVTPQAYMLIDSLPASAKHPRRTLTLIAKMLQNLANKPSYSKEAYMMSLNPFVDTNKTRMNVFLNALCDVGDFYDSLEMDQYMALSKKDLQINITLNELYNTQSLLIQHLDSLARNDKQHLRILLDELGPAPPQVPRKENRTVDLPLYSRWEMPIQDITTALMAENNVTQNDILYLEAKSIFVQLIRSIPRLAERRPIQLPVVAEAAATAKDAVLVRKGIKVKEMLRELEELRLVDRRDGYKLLTDEVAAELVHLGNLREKVLLETRSLDAVYKTIGDHNAYLRSQLEQYKAYLQNVRQTSATKGKSSGVGVVSVAGKDNKPAKSQVLGPFKFTHAQFEKDGIIMETNVPENRRASIFFLVSSPTPGAFLIALHYKGREKAILELDLKIDDLLEKKNQGVEQLDMEYVSLNVSRVLTLLNKTFQRRK
;
A
#
# COMPACT_ATOMS: atom_id res chain seq x y z
N MET A 1 4.78 -63.38 42.35
CA MET A 1 3.51 -63.32 41.59
C MET A 1 2.74 -62.01 41.80
N ALA A 2 2.59 -61.42 42.96
CA ALA A 2 1.81 -60.16 43.11
C ALA A 2 2.63 -58.88 42.92
N LEU A 3 3.94 -58.95 42.82
CA LEU A 3 4.84 -57.84 42.52
C LEU A 3 5.16 -57.70 41.01
N ASP A 4 5.24 -58.85 40.33
CA ASP A 4 5.44 -58.87 38.89
C ASP A 4 4.24 -58.37 38.08
N GLU A 5 3.02 -58.73 38.52
CA GLU A 5 1.79 -58.22 37.86
C GLU A 5 1.58 -56.71 38.06
N ARG A 6 2.20 -56.09 39.08
CA ARG A 6 2.15 -54.64 39.27
C ARG A 6 3.22 -53.89 38.47
N GLU A 7 4.34 -54.52 38.17
CA GLU A 7 5.35 -53.96 37.30
C GLU A 7 4.93 -54.04 35.83
N GLU A 8 4.37 -55.19 35.38
CA GLU A 8 3.81 -55.33 34.02
C GLU A 8 2.63 -54.35 33.74
N VAL A 9 1.77 -54.10 34.75
CA VAL A 9 0.67 -53.13 34.61
C VAL A 9 1.21 -51.71 34.66
N ARG A 10 2.34 -51.44 35.31
CA ARG A 10 2.97 -50.12 35.34
C ARG A 10 3.74 -49.85 34.04
N GLU A 11 4.46 -50.83 33.51
CA GLU A 11 5.07 -50.71 32.18
C GLU A 11 4.03 -50.59 31.08
N HIS A 12 2.87 -51.28 31.18
CA HIS A 12 1.77 -51.11 30.21
C HIS A 12 1.01 -49.81 30.36
N LEU A 13 1.03 -49.14 31.54
CA LEU A 13 0.46 -47.82 31.76
C LEU A 13 1.44 -46.68 31.41
N GLU A 14 2.74 -46.92 31.49
CA GLU A 14 3.77 -46.01 31.02
C GLU A 14 3.91 -46.07 29.50
N ASP A 15 3.74 -47.21 28.86
CA ASP A 15 3.71 -47.41 27.39
C ASP A 15 2.40 -46.85 26.72
N VAL A 16 1.33 -46.67 27.51
CA VAL A 16 0.06 -46.10 26.99
C VAL A 16 0.01 -44.55 27.13
N ASP A 17 0.92 -43.96 27.93
CA ASP A 17 0.95 -42.51 28.12
C ASP A 17 2.05 -41.79 27.32
N GLU A 18 2.91 -42.53 26.58
CA GLU A 18 3.88 -41.95 25.63
C GLU A 18 3.45 -42.01 24.16
N GLY A 19 2.20 -42.38 23.86
CA GLY A 19 1.72 -42.72 22.51
C GLY A 19 0.59 -41.88 21.91
N GLU A 20 0.24 -40.72 22.45
CA GLU A 20 -0.63 -39.75 21.77
C GLU A 20 -0.06 -38.33 21.85
N GLU A 21 1.16 -38.13 21.43
CA GLU A 21 1.41 -36.95 20.61
C GLU A 21 0.50 -37.10 19.40
N THR A 22 -0.67 -36.48 19.46
CA THR A 22 -1.54 -36.32 18.30
C THR A 22 -0.79 -35.49 17.29
N ASP A 23 0.07 -36.16 16.52
CA ASP A 23 0.62 -35.63 15.30
C ASP A 23 -0.59 -35.22 14.46
N MET A 24 -0.64 -33.97 14.08
CA MET A 24 -1.73 -33.45 13.24
C MET A 24 -1.69 -34.33 11.97
N ASP A 25 -2.76 -35.09 11.73
CA ASP A 25 -2.88 -36.02 10.60
C ASP A 25 -2.33 -35.35 9.33
N GLU A 26 -1.47 -36.05 8.58
CA GLU A 26 -0.86 -35.53 7.33
C GLU A 26 -1.92 -34.90 6.41
N ARG A 27 -3.11 -35.51 6.37
CA ARG A 27 -4.22 -34.99 5.59
C ARG A 27 -4.67 -33.61 6.07
N ARG A 28 -4.77 -33.41 7.38
CA ARG A 28 -5.15 -32.12 7.97
C ARG A 28 -4.06 -31.08 7.78
N THR A 29 -2.81 -31.46 7.92
CA THR A 29 -1.66 -30.60 7.63
C THR A 29 -1.70 -30.13 6.18
N GLN A 30 -1.97 -31.03 5.23
CA GLN A 30 -2.10 -30.69 3.82
C GLN A 30 -3.26 -29.73 3.54
N GLN A 31 -4.40 -29.92 4.18
CA GLN A 31 -5.56 -29.04 4.03
C GLN A 31 -5.27 -27.63 4.56
N TYR A 32 -4.62 -27.51 5.72
CA TYR A 32 -4.16 -26.21 6.24
C TYR A 32 -3.08 -25.58 5.36
N SER A 33 -2.15 -26.37 4.84
CA SER A 33 -1.14 -25.89 3.89
C SER A 33 -1.76 -25.22 2.67
N ASN A 34 -2.79 -25.84 2.10
CA ASN A 34 -3.53 -25.27 0.98
C ASN A 34 -4.32 -24.01 1.36
N LEU A 35 -4.98 -24.01 2.53
CA LEU A 35 -5.72 -22.86 3.01
C LEU A 35 -4.80 -21.66 3.26
N PHE A 36 -3.70 -21.85 3.97
CA PHE A 36 -2.78 -20.77 4.30
C PHE A 36 -1.97 -20.29 3.10
N PHE A 37 -1.69 -21.17 2.14
CA PHE A 37 -1.18 -20.75 0.84
C PHE A 37 -2.15 -19.79 0.13
N LEU A 38 -3.43 -20.14 0.07
CA LEU A 38 -4.46 -19.28 -0.54
C LEU A 38 -4.55 -17.93 0.18
N LEU A 39 -4.59 -17.94 1.51
CA LEU A 39 -4.67 -16.73 2.31
C LEU A 39 -3.46 -15.81 2.13
N GLN A 40 -2.26 -16.38 2.04
CA GLN A 40 -1.04 -15.61 1.82
C GLN A 40 -0.95 -15.07 0.39
N SER A 41 -1.25 -15.91 -0.60
CA SER A 41 -1.09 -15.57 -2.02
C SER A 41 -2.19 -14.64 -2.55
N GLU A 42 -3.39 -14.70 -1.95
CA GLU A 42 -4.51 -13.84 -2.29
C GLU A 42 -4.91 -12.93 -1.10
N PRO A 43 -4.22 -11.81 -0.91
CA PRO A 43 -4.43 -10.90 0.23
C PRO A 43 -5.87 -10.41 0.40
N ARG A 44 -6.68 -10.46 -0.65
CA ARG A 44 -8.08 -10.03 -0.65
C ARG A 44 -8.94 -10.74 0.41
N HIS A 45 -8.65 -12.02 0.70
CA HIS A 45 -9.42 -12.79 1.69
C HIS A 45 -9.18 -12.26 3.11
N ILE A 46 -7.92 -12.05 3.46
CA ILE A 46 -7.56 -11.46 4.75
C ILE A 46 -8.04 -10.01 4.85
N ALA A 47 -7.92 -9.23 3.78
CA ALA A 47 -8.41 -7.85 3.75
C ALA A 47 -9.93 -7.78 4.00
N ALA A 48 -10.70 -8.67 3.38
CA ALA A 48 -12.14 -8.76 3.60
C ALA A 48 -12.46 -9.23 5.04
N LEU A 49 -11.73 -10.22 5.56
CA LEU A 49 -11.90 -10.73 6.92
C LEU A 49 -11.63 -9.64 7.97
N CYS A 50 -10.56 -8.85 7.80
CA CYS A 50 -10.22 -7.74 8.72
C CYS A 50 -11.34 -6.69 8.83
N ARG A 51 -12.18 -6.55 7.81
CA ARG A 51 -13.34 -5.63 7.83
C ARG A 51 -14.58 -6.23 8.48
N LEU A 52 -14.68 -7.54 8.55
CA LEU A 52 -15.84 -8.28 9.05
C LEU A 52 -15.73 -8.65 10.52
N VAL A 53 -14.52 -8.93 11.01
CA VAL A 53 -14.29 -9.31 12.39
C VAL A 53 -14.55 -8.16 13.37
N SER A 54 -14.96 -8.50 14.59
CA SER A 54 -15.14 -7.52 15.65
C SER A 54 -13.82 -6.91 16.13
N LEU A 55 -13.88 -5.73 16.73
CA LEU A 55 -12.69 -5.07 17.28
C LEU A 55 -12.05 -5.85 18.45
N SER A 56 -12.78 -6.75 19.08
CA SER A 56 -12.23 -7.64 20.12
C SER A 56 -11.40 -8.78 19.55
N GLU A 57 -11.69 -9.22 18.33
CA GLU A 57 -11.05 -10.36 17.67
C GLU A 57 -9.94 -9.94 16.73
N ILE A 58 -9.99 -8.69 16.24
CA ILE A 58 -9.07 -8.22 15.20
C ILE A 58 -7.61 -8.24 15.63
N ASP A 59 -7.32 -7.94 16.89
CA ASP A 59 -5.93 -7.88 17.36
C ASP A 59 -5.25 -9.26 17.27
N THR A 60 -5.96 -10.34 17.61
CA THR A 60 -5.45 -11.70 17.49
C THR A 60 -5.25 -12.09 16.03
N LEU A 61 -6.21 -11.74 15.16
CA LEU A 61 -6.08 -11.97 13.72
C LEU A 61 -4.88 -11.23 13.14
N LEU A 62 -4.70 -9.96 13.49
CA LEU A 62 -3.58 -9.15 13.00
C LEU A 62 -2.22 -9.65 13.50
N GLN A 63 -2.15 -10.18 14.72
CA GLN A 63 -0.94 -10.85 15.21
C GLN A 63 -0.57 -12.03 14.31
N THR A 64 -1.53 -12.92 14.04
CA THR A 64 -1.31 -14.06 13.14
C THR A 64 -0.91 -13.62 11.73
N VAL A 65 -1.63 -12.65 11.17
CA VAL A 65 -1.38 -12.17 9.80
C VAL A 65 0.00 -11.52 9.68
N MET A 66 0.32 -10.58 10.55
CA MET A 66 1.51 -9.74 10.39
C MET A 66 2.81 -10.36 10.92
N PHE A 67 2.72 -11.29 11.88
CA PHE A 67 3.90 -11.90 12.49
C PHE A 67 4.09 -13.37 12.13
N THR A 68 3.05 -14.04 11.65
CA THR A 68 3.12 -15.46 11.25
C THR A 68 2.94 -15.61 9.75
N LEU A 69 1.83 -15.18 9.18
CA LEU A 69 1.52 -15.39 7.77
C LEU A 69 2.48 -14.63 6.83
N TYR A 70 2.79 -13.37 7.15
CA TYR A 70 3.68 -12.49 6.37
C TYR A 70 4.96 -12.08 7.11
N GLY A 71 5.15 -12.53 8.35
CA GLY A 71 5.97 -11.82 9.30
C GLY A 71 7.41 -12.23 9.44
N ASN A 72 7.75 -13.50 9.26
CA ASN A 72 9.02 -13.97 9.79
C ASN A 72 10.20 -13.78 8.84
N GLN A 73 9.96 -13.59 7.57
CA GLN A 73 11.04 -13.56 6.60
C GLN A 73 11.36 -12.17 6.05
N TYR A 74 10.50 -11.16 6.26
CA TYR A 74 10.66 -9.80 5.72
C TYR A 74 11.15 -9.75 4.26
N GLU A 75 10.82 -10.80 3.50
CA GLU A 75 11.19 -10.89 2.10
C GLU A 75 10.31 -9.97 1.27
N SER A 76 10.80 -9.57 0.12
CA SER A 76 10.10 -8.61 -0.74
C SER A 76 8.72 -9.10 -1.17
N ARG A 77 8.55 -10.42 -1.37
CA ARG A 77 7.27 -11.03 -1.74
C ARG A 77 6.23 -10.89 -0.63
N GLU A 78 6.56 -11.31 0.57
CA GLU A 78 5.66 -11.26 1.73
C GLU A 78 5.33 -9.82 2.10
N GLU A 79 6.30 -8.92 2.03
CA GLU A 79 6.07 -7.50 2.28
C GLU A 79 5.15 -6.88 1.23
N HIS A 80 5.33 -7.21 -0.05
CA HIS A 80 4.43 -6.77 -1.12
C HIS A 80 2.99 -7.25 -0.90
N LEU A 81 2.81 -8.53 -0.58
CA LEU A 81 1.47 -9.10 -0.34
C LEU A 81 0.81 -8.49 0.90
N LEU A 82 1.56 -8.28 1.97
CA LEU A 82 1.07 -7.61 3.18
C LEU A 82 0.64 -6.17 2.90
N LEU A 83 1.45 -5.40 2.18
CA LEU A 83 1.13 -4.02 1.83
C LEU A 83 -0.05 -3.95 0.83
N THR A 84 -0.20 -4.92 -0.04
CA THR A 84 -1.38 -5.05 -0.93
C THR A 84 -2.65 -5.29 -0.11
N MET A 85 -2.59 -6.18 0.88
CA MET A 85 -3.68 -6.39 1.84
C MET A 85 -4.01 -5.10 2.59
N PHE A 86 -2.99 -4.41 3.08
CA PHE A 86 -3.13 -3.15 3.80
C PHE A 86 -3.80 -2.08 2.94
N GLN A 87 -3.40 -1.94 1.68
CA GLN A 87 -4.00 -1.01 0.72
C GLN A 87 -5.49 -1.27 0.51
N SER A 88 -5.89 -2.54 0.40
CA SER A 88 -7.29 -2.93 0.23
C SER A 88 -8.16 -2.50 1.42
N VAL A 89 -7.70 -2.73 2.65
CA VAL A 89 -8.43 -2.34 3.87
C VAL A 89 -8.45 -0.81 4.02
N LEU A 90 -7.34 -0.15 3.76
CA LEU A 90 -7.22 1.30 3.82
C LEU A 90 -8.13 2.00 2.80
N SER A 91 -8.16 1.53 1.55
CA SER A 91 -9.03 2.05 0.50
C SER A 91 -10.50 1.94 0.87
N ALA A 92 -10.93 0.79 1.40
CA ALA A 92 -12.30 0.57 1.86
C ALA A 92 -12.68 1.50 3.03
N GLN A 93 -11.76 1.74 3.97
CA GLN A 93 -11.98 2.69 5.06
C GLN A 93 -12.17 4.13 4.53
N PHE A 94 -11.37 4.52 3.53
CA PHE A 94 -11.52 5.82 2.90
C PHE A 94 -12.84 5.95 2.14
N GLU A 95 -13.30 4.91 1.45
CA GLU A 95 -14.57 4.92 0.73
C GLU A 95 -15.77 5.12 1.67
N THR A 96 -15.77 4.43 2.81
CA THR A 96 -16.88 4.46 3.78
C THR A 96 -16.85 5.66 4.74
N ALA A 97 -15.71 6.33 4.89
CA ALA A 97 -15.57 7.44 5.81
C ALA A 97 -16.39 8.66 5.38
N THR A 98 -17.15 9.22 6.34
CA THR A 98 -17.98 10.40 6.13
C THR A 98 -17.28 11.70 6.55
N GLU A 99 -16.38 11.62 7.51
CA GLU A 99 -15.68 12.77 8.07
C GLU A 99 -14.17 12.69 7.85
N PHE A 100 -13.59 13.73 7.27
CA PHE A 100 -12.16 13.85 7.03
C PHE A 100 -11.33 13.75 8.32
N GLY A 101 -11.72 14.43 9.37
CA GLY A 101 -10.94 14.56 10.61
C GLY A 101 -10.86 13.25 11.43
N SER A 102 -11.81 12.33 11.24
CA SER A 102 -11.90 11.07 12.01
C SER A 102 -11.22 9.88 11.32
N LEU A 103 -10.85 10.01 10.04
CA LEU A 103 -10.40 8.92 9.15
C LEU A 103 -9.38 7.96 9.78
N LEU A 104 -8.37 8.48 10.48
CA LEU A 104 -7.30 7.68 11.07
C LEU A 104 -7.19 7.78 12.60
N ARG A 105 -8.06 8.59 13.22
CA ARG A 105 -8.08 8.79 14.67
C ARG A 105 -9.00 7.81 15.38
N ALA A 106 -10.09 7.42 14.74
CA ALA A 106 -11.04 6.48 15.29
C ALA A 106 -10.40 5.09 15.51
N ASN A 107 -10.95 4.33 16.47
CA ASN A 107 -10.57 2.95 16.70
C ASN A 107 -11.24 2.06 15.65
N THR A 108 -10.55 1.81 14.56
CA THR A 108 -11.01 1.08 13.37
C THR A 108 -10.07 -0.08 13.06
N PRO A 109 -10.47 -1.05 12.24
CA PRO A 109 -9.57 -2.08 11.73
C PRO A 109 -8.28 -1.50 11.15
N VAL A 110 -8.36 -0.43 10.37
CA VAL A 110 -7.19 0.25 9.79
C VAL A 110 -6.25 0.79 10.85
N SER A 111 -6.78 1.47 11.89
CA SER A 111 -5.94 2.01 12.95
C SER A 111 -5.23 0.92 13.76
N ARG A 112 -5.88 -0.23 13.95
CA ARG A 112 -5.29 -1.42 14.57
C ARG A 112 -4.20 -2.02 13.68
N MET A 113 -4.47 -2.15 12.38
CA MET A 113 -3.49 -2.61 11.40
C MET A 113 -2.25 -1.70 11.38
N MET A 114 -2.43 -0.39 11.36
CA MET A 114 -1.33 0.58 11.40
C MET A 114 -0.44 0.36 12.63
N THR A 115 -1.05 0.24 13.81
CA THR A 115 -0.32 0.04 15.06
C THR A 115 0.42 -1.31 15.07
N THR A 116 -0.22 -2.38 14.62
CA THR A 116 0.38 -3.71 14.58
C THR A 116 1.52 -3.78 13.57
N TYR A 117 1.34 -3.19 12.38
CA TYR A 117 2.36 -3.12 11.35
C TYR A 117 3.65 -2.43 11.83
N THR A 118 3.52 -1.30 12.50
CA THR A 118 4.67 -0.52 12.98
C THR A 118 5.47 -1.23 14.07
N ARG A 119 4.89 -2.24 14.72
CA ARG A 119 5.57 -3.07 15.74
C ARG A 119 6.40 -4.21 15.16
N ARG A 120 6.36 -4.42 13.85
CA ARG A 120 7.22 -5.41 13.18
C ARG A 120 8.70 -5.01 13.29
N GLY A 121 9.60 -5.97 13.09
CA GLY A 121 11.03 -5.81 13.28
C GLY A 121 11.65 -4.54 12.68
N PRO A 122 11.39 -4.20 11.40
CA PRO A 122 11.91 -2.96 10.81
C PRO A 122 11.47 -1.70 11.54
N GLY A 123 10.20 -1.62 11.95
CA GLY A 123 9.67 -0.49 12.72
C GLY A 123 10.29 -0.38 14.09
N GLN A 124 10.45 -1.50 14.82
CA GLN A 124 11.10 -1.52 16.12
C GLN A 124 12.58 -1.15 16.04
N SER A 125 13.30 -1.66 15.05
CA SER A 125 14.71 -1.34 14.83
C SER A 125 14.90 0.15 14.55
N TYR A 126 14.04 0.74 13.74
CA TYR A 126 14.03 2.18 13.49
C TYR A 126 13.78 2.98 14.77
N LEU A 127 12.73 2.66 15.53
CA LEU A 127 12.43 3.35 16.78
C LEU A 127 13.58 3.29 17.77
N LYS A 128 14.24 2.13 17.88
CA LYS A 128 15.41 1.95 18.75
C LYS A 128 16.57 2.81 18.30
N SER A 129 16.88 2.83 17.02
CA SER A 129 18.01 3.63 16.49
C SER A 129 17.80 5.14 16.64
N VAL A 130 16.55 5.62 16.55
CA VAL A 130 16.23 7.05 16.55
C VAL A 130 15.93 7.60 17.95
N LEU A 131 15.24 6.82 18.79
CA LEU A 131 14.69 7.32 20.06
C LEU A 131 15.44 6.83 21.30
N ALA A 132 16.09 5.65 21.28
CA ALA A 132 16.60 5.03 22.49
C ALA A 132 17.64 5.89 23.22
N GLU A 133 18.60 6.47 22.50
CA GLU A 133 19.65 7.32 23.08
C GLU A 133 19.05 8.57 23.74
N ARG A 134 18.09 9.24 23.07
CA ARG A 134 17.43 10.44 23.59
C ARG A 134 16.59 10.15 24.83
N ILE A 135 15.89 9.03 24.83
CA ILE A 135 15.05 8.60 25.96
C ILE A 135 15.96 8.21 27.15
N ASN A 136 17.02 7.46 26.93
CA ASN A 136 17.96 7.08 27.97
C ASN A 136 18.61 8.30 28.62
N SER A 137 19.10 9.25 27.79
CA SER A 137 19.67 10.51 28.29
C SER A 137 18.68 11.30 29.17
N LEU A 138 17.40 11.32 28.82
CA LEU A 138 16.38 11.98 29.64
C LEU A 138 16.12 11.25 30.96
N ILE A 139 16.12 9.92 30.92
CA ILE A 139 15.86 9.08 32.12
C ILE A 139 17.00 9.14 33.12
N GLU A 140 18.22 9.32 32.67
CA GLU A 140 19.41 9.50 33.55
C GLU A 140 19.25 10.73 34.44
N HIS A 141 18.58 11.77 34.01
CA HIS A 141 18.27 12.98 34.78
C HIS A 141 17.00 12.82 35.63
N LYS A 142 17.02 11.92 36.60
CA LYS A 142 15.84 11.53 37.42
C LYS A 142 15.17 12.69 38.16
N ASP A 143 15.96 13.67 38.53
CA ASP A 143 15.51 14.83 39.34
C ASP A 143 14.96 15.98 38.48
N LEU A 144 15.09 15.88 37.17
CA LEU A 144 14.63 16.89 36.23
C LEU A 144 13.10 16.92 36.19
N ASN A 145 12.52 17.91 36.86
CA ASN A 145 11.08 18.14 36.88
C ASN A 145 10.70 19.23 35.88
N LEU A 146 10.04 18.83 34.80
CA LEU A 146 9.55 19.74 33.74
C LEU A 146 8.03 19.83 33.70
N GLU A 147 7.35 19.61 34.83
CA GLU A 147 5.91 19.86 34.93
C GLU A 147 5.61 21.36 34.70
N ILE A 148 4.70 21.63 33.79
CA ILE A 148 4.28 22.97 33.39
C ILE A 148 2.81 23.26 33.66
N ASN A 149 2.05 22.29 34.18
CA ASN A 149 0.68 22.52 34.62
C ASN A 149 0.65 23.39 35.88
N PRO A 150 0.14 24.64 35.85
CA PRO A 150 0.19 25.58 36.99
C PRO A 150 -0.39 25.00 38.27
N LEU A 151 -1.49 24.26 38.18
CA LEU A 151 -2.13 23.67 39.35
C LEU A 151 -1.19 22.63 40.01
N LYS A 152 -0.57 21.75 39.23
CA LYS A 152 0.37 20.75 39.73
C LYS A 152 1.65 21.36 40.28
N VAL A 153 2.14 22.42 39.63
CA VAL A 153 3.33 23.16 40.09
C VAL A 153 3.01 23.84 41.43
N TYR A 154 1.83 24.43 41.54
CA TYR A 154 1.36 25.04 42.78
C TYR A 154 1.26 24.01 43.92
N GLU A 155 0.64 22.84 43.67
CA GLU A 155 0.56 21.73 44.61
C GLU A 155 1.95 21.24 45.07
N GLN A 156 2.90 21.12 44.13
CA GLN A 156 4.29 20.76 44.44
C GLN A 156 4.97 21.84 45.31
N MET A 157 4.79 23.09 44.98
CA MET A 157 5.33 24.24 45.73
C MET A 157 4.79 24.25 47.18
N ILE A 158 3.48 24.11 47.35
CA ILE A 158 2.82 24.05 48.63
C ILE A 158 3.35 22.88 49.50
N ASN A 159 3.46 21.70 48.89
CA ASN A 159 3.97 20.51 49.60
C ASN A 159 5.45 20.72 50.00
N SER A 160 6.28 21.32 49.14
CA SER A 160 7.67 21.60 49.48
C SER A 160 7.78 22.60 50.65
N ILE A 161 6.97 23.68 50.64
CA ILE A 161 6.94 24.67 51.71
C ILE A 161 6.49 24.00 53.03
N GLN A 162 5.45 23.16 52.98
CA GLN A 162 4.97 22.45 54.16
C GLN A 162 5.99 21.45 54.72
N ASP A 163 6.72 20.74 53.82
CA ASP A 163 7.78 19.80 54.21
C ASP A 163 8.99 20.49 54.85
N GLU A 164 9.33 21.72 54.37
CA GLU A 164 10.49 22.51 54.87
C GLU A 164 10.16 23.30 56.14
N THR A 165 8.98 23.86 56.24
CA THR A 165 8.57 24.80 57.32
C THR A 165 7.66 24.18 58.39
N GLY A 166 7.02 23.07 58.07
CA GLY A 166 6.02 22.37 58.93
C GLY A 166 4.65 23.02 58.95
N GLU A 167 4.50 24.26 58.45
CA GLU A 167 3.26 25.02 58.42
C GLU A 167 3.06 25.69 57.06
N LEU A 168 1.81 25.89 56.66
CA LEU A 168 1.45 26.60 55.45
C LEU A 168 1.23 28.10 55.80
N PRO A 169 1.84 29.05 55.03
CA PRO A 169 1.52 30.48 55.15
C PRO A 169 0.02 30.74 54.96
N GLU A 170 -0.56 31.66 55.74
CA GLU A 170 -1.98 32.00 55.64
C GLU A 170 -2.39 32.54 54.25
N ASP A 171 -1.44 33.13 53.52
CA ASP A 171 -1.63 33.69 52.17
C ASP A 171 -1.67 32.65 51.06
N LEU A 172 -1.36 31.36 51.34
CA LEU A 172 -1.27 30.29 50.37
C LEU A 172 -2.29 29.18 50.65
N PRO A 173 -3.53 29.30 50.12
CA PRO A 173 -4.56 28.28 50.33
C PRO A 173 -4.14 26.92 49.70
N ARG A 174 -4.46 25.85 50.39
CA ARG A 174 -4.11 24.49 49.95
C ARG A 174 -4.81 24.02 48.67
N ILE A 175 -6.00 24.58 48.41
CA ILE A 175 -6.82 24.27 47.26
C ILE A 175 -7.09 25.58 46.49
N VAL A 176 -6.65 25.61 45.24
CA VAL A 176 -6.86 26.77 44.36
C VAL A 176 -7.43 26.29 43.01
N THR A 177 -8.04 27.21 42.26
CA THR A 177 -8.45 26.93 40.89
C THR A 177 -7.23 27.01 39.95
N PRO A 178 -7.30 26.38 38.76
CA PRO A 178 -6.23 26.46 37.77
C PRO A 178 -5.86 27.91 37.40
N GLU A 179 -6.83 28.81 37.37
CA GLU A 179 -6.64 30.23 37.03
C GLU A 179 -5.85 30.98 38.12
N ILE A 180 -6.15 30.67 39.38
CA ILE A 180 -5.44 31.25 40.54
C ILE A 180 -4.00 30.73 40.58
N ALA A 181 -3.80 29.44 40.35
CA ALA A 181 -2.46 28.85 40.26
C ALA A 181 -1.65 29.45 39.13
N ALA A 182 -2.27 29.66 37.97
CA ALA A 182 -1.63 30.29 36.81
C ALA A 182 -1.27 31.75 37.01
N ALA A 183 -2.05 32.49 37.82
CA ALA A 183 -1.80 33.89 38.14
C ALA A 183 -0.74 34.08 39.24
N ASN A 184 -0.35 33.03 39.95
CA ASN A 184 0.64 33.11 41.04
C ASN A 184 2.05 33.38 40.47
N PRO A 185 2.74 34.48 40.91
CA PRO A 185 4.06 34.85 40.39
C PRO A 185 5.14 33.79 40.65
N ASP A 186 5.11 33.13 41.80
CA ASP A 186 6.11 32.11 42.16
C ASP A 186 5.95 30.86 41.28
N VAL A 187 4.72 30.47 40.98
CA VAL A 187 4.41 29.40 40.02
C VAL A 187 4.94 29.75 38.62
N GLN A 188 4.73 30.99 38.17
CA GLN A 188 5.23 31.44 36.86
C GLN A 188 6.75 31.48 36.80
N ASN A 189 7.43 31.90 37.87
CA ASN A 189 8.89 31.88 37.98
C ASN A 189 9.45 30.45 37.91
N ILE A 190 8.73 29.47 38.40
CA ILE A 190 9.11 28.03 38.28
C ILE A 190 8.85 27.48 36.88
N ILE A 191 7.73 27.87 36.28
CA ILE A 191 7.31 27.34 34.94
C ILE A 191 8.17 27.92 33.80
N ALA A 192 8.52 29.20 33.84
CA ALA A 192 9.22 29.86 32.72
C ALA A 192 10.51 29.14 32.27
N PRO A 193 11.48 28.78 33.14
CA PRO A 193 12.67 28.04 32.74
C PRO A 193 12.35 26.61 32.30
N ARG A 194 11.31 25.98 32.88
CA ARG A 194 10.86 24.63 32.51
C ARG A 194 10.31 24.59 31.07
N LEU A 195 9.55 25.64 30.67
CA LEU A 195 9.03 25.78 29.30
C LEU A 195 10.16 25.86 28.28
N THR A 196 11.20 26.68 28.55
CA THR A 196 12.34 26.84 27.65
C THR A 196 13.05 25.49 27.49
N MET A 197 13.40 24.84 28.60
CA MET A 197 14.09 23.55 28.58
C MET A 197 13.24 22.45 27.92
N LEU A 198 11.94 22.41 28.16
CA LEU A 198 11.04 21.45 27.55
C LEU A 198 10.98 21.63 26.02
N MET A 199 10.93 22.88 25.55
CA MET A 199 10.96 23.17 24.11
C MET A 199 12.29 22.78 23.48
N GLU A 200 13.41 23.00 24.14
CA GLU A 200 14.75 22.58 23.67
C GLU A 200 14.85 21.05 23.55
N ILE A 201 14.41 20.31 24.56
CA ILE A 201 14.39 18.84 24.55
C ILE A 201 13.46 18.34 23.45
N ALA A 202 12.24 18.86 23.34
CA ALA A 202 11.29 18.47 22.31
C ALA A 202 11.84 18.76 20.89
N ASN A 203 12.54 19.89 20.72
CA ASN A 203 13.19 20.22 19.46
C ASN A 203 14.34 19.24 19.13
N SER A 204 15.10 18.79 20.12
CA SER A 204 16.12 17.75 19.95
C SER A 204 15.52 16.42 19.46
N PHE A 205 14.40 15.97 20.04
CA PHE A 205 13.67 14.80 19.56
C PHE A 205 13.20 14.99 18.12
N LEU A 206 12.58 16.14 17.84
CA LEU A 206 12.06 16.47 16.52
C LEU A 206 13.14 16.44 15.44
N LEU A 207 14.30 17.06 15.70
CA LEU A 207 15.42 17.08 14.76
C LEU A 207 15.94 15.67 14.49
N THR A 208 16.13 14.86 15.53
CA THR A 208 16.58 13.47 15.37
C THR A 208 15.61 12.65 14.51
N ILE A 209 14.29 12.86 14.69
CA ILE A 209 13.27 12.19 13.88
C ILE A 209 13.33 12.69 12.42
N MET A 210 13.44 13.99 12.20
CA MET A 210 13.49 14.55 10.84
C MET A 210 14.76 14.15 10.08
N ASP A 211 15.90 14.12 10.75
CA ASP A 211 17.18 13.74 10.15
C ASP A 211 17.25 12.23 9.82
N SER A 212 16.36 11.43 10.39
CA SER A 212 16.26 10.00 10.15
C SER A 212 15.35 9.60 8.97
N LEU A 213 14.90 10.54 8.14
CA LEU A 213 13.95 10.31 7.05
C LEU A 213 14.32 9.11 6.17
N ASP A 214 15.60 9.02 5.77
CA ASP A 214 16.08 7.95 4.88
C ASP A 214 16.15 6.59 5.57
N SER A 215 16.12 6.55 6.89
CA SER A 215 16.11 5.33 7.70
C SER A 215 14.71 4.83 8.02
N VAL A 216 13.68 5.62 7.71
CA VAL A 216 12.28 5.19 7.92
C VAL A 216 11.99 3.99 7.02
N PRO A 217 11.48 2.87 7.57
CA PRO A 217 11.18 1.67 6.79
C PRO A 217 10.27 1.95 5.60
N TYR A 218 10.59 1.34 4.46
CA TYR A 218 9.87 1.53 3.21
C TYR A 218 8.34 1.40 3.37
N GLY A 219 7.87 0.34 4.02
CA GLY A 219 6.44 0.11 4.17
C GLY A 219 5.72 1.20 4.97
N ILE A 220 6.37 1.81 5.96
CA ILE A 220 5.82 2.95 6.73
C ILE A 220 5.71 4.17 5.82
N ARG A 221 6.72 4.48 5.04
CA ARG A 221 6.69 5.57 4.05
C ARG A 221 5.65 5.30 2.96
N TRP A 222 5.55 4.06 2.50
CA TRP A 222 4.55 3.65 1.53
C TRP A 222 3.11 3.84 2.05
N ILE A 223 2.83 3.50 3.32
CA ILE A 223 1.54 3.77 3.94
C ILE A 223 1.24 5.28 3.95
N CYS A 224 2.23 6.12 4.28
CA CYS A 224 2.08 7.58 4.19
C CYS A 224 1.73 8.03 2.75
N LYS A 225 2.39 7.48 1.73
CA LYS A 225 2.08 7.72 0.31
C LYS A 225 0.65 7.33 -0.03
N GLN A 226 0.17 6.17 0.45
CA GLN A 226 -1.21 5.73 0.23
C GLN A 226 -2.23 6.65 0.91
N ILE A 227 -1.98 7.08 2.14
CA ILE A 227 -2.84 8.06 2.83
C ILE A 227 -2.95 9.34 2.01
N ARG A 228 -1.82 9.89 1.52
CA ARG A 228 -1.79 11.08 0.66
C ARG A 228 -2.59 10.88 -0.62
N SER A 229 -2.37 9.78 -1.32
CA SER A 229 -3.00 9.47 -2.60
C SER A 229 -4.50 9.27 -2.47
N LEU A 230 -4.95 8.47 -1.50
CA LEU A 230 -6.37 8.21 -1.23
C LEU A 230 -7.10 9.47 -0.78
N THR A 231 -6.44 10.30 0.04
CA THR A 231 -7.02 11.58 0.49
C THR A 231 -7.22 12.53 -0.68
N LYS A 232 -6.21 12.71 -1.54
CA LYS A 232 -6.33 13.56 -2.74
C LYS A 232 -7.41 13.07 -3.69
N ARG A 233 -7.58 11.77 -3.83
CA ARG A 233 -8.62 11.18 -4.68
C ARG A 233 -10.02 11.41 -4.12
N LYS A 234 -10.22 11.22 -2.81
CA LYS A 234 -11.54 11.36 -2.18
C LYS A 234 -11.91 12.82 -1.93
N TYR A 235 -10.95 13.63 -1.55
CA TYR A 235 -11.11 15.03 -1.19
C TYR A 235 -10.17 15.91 -2.03
N PRO A 236 -10.48 16.15 -3.32
CA PRO A 236 -9.62 16.94 -4.22
C PRO A 236 -9.32 18.36 -3.72
N GLU A 237 -10.26 18.93 -2.95
CA GLU A 237 -10.14 20.27 -2.36
C GLU A 237 -9.35 20.30 -1.05
N ALA A 238 -8.90 19.13 -0.55
CA ALA A 238 -8.12 19.09 0.69
C ALA A 238 -6.77 19.80 0.50
N THR A 239 -6.46 20.71 1.41
CA THR A 239 -5.19 21.41 1.41
C THR A 239 -4.04 20.46 1.78
N ASP A 240 -2.82 20.72 1.32
CA ASP A 240 -1.63 19.95 1.72
C ASP A 240 -1.47 19.95 3.24
N TYR A 241 -1.85 21.01 3.91
CA TYR A 241 -1.89 21.10 5.36
C TYR A 241 -2.81 20.07 6.02
N ALA A 242 -4.01 19.89 5.49
CA ALA A 242 -4.97 18.91 5.99
C ALA A 242 -4.50 17.47 5.73
N ILE A 243 -3.91 17.23 4.56
CA ILE A 243 -3.35 15.93 4.20
C ILE A 243 -2.16 15.60 5.12
N CYS A 244 -1.25 16.53 5.35
CA CYS A 244 -0.15 16.38 6.30
C CYS A 244 -0.64 16.07 7.71
N SER A 245 -1.76 16.62 8.14
CA SER A 245 -2.37 16.31 9.44
C SER A 245 -2.80 14.83 9.55
N LEU A 246 -3.31 14.23 8.49
CA LEU A 246 -3.62 12.80 8.44
C LEU A 246 -2.35 11.93 8.48
N ILE A 247 -1.35 12.28 7.68
CA ILE A 247 -0.06 11.58 7.66
C ILE A 247 0.61 11.66 9.04
N GLY A 248 0.60 12.84 9.67
CA GLY A 248 1.08 13.05 11.02
C GLY A 248 0.30 12.25 12.07
N GLY A 249 -1.00 12.08 11.86
CA GLY A 249 -1.85 11.20 12.67
C GLY A 249 -1.39 9.75 12.63
N PHE A 250 -1.00 9.25 11.47
CA PHE A 250 -0.40 7.92 11.38
C PHE A 250 1.01 7.89 11.98
N PHE A 251 1.93 8.70 11.47
CA PHE A 251 3.35 8.62 11.79
C PHE A 251 3.63 8.95 13.27
N PHE A 252 3.05 10.01 13.81
CA PHE A 252 3.27 10.39 15.21
C PHE A 252 2.33 9.67 16.19
N LEU A 253 1.01 9.69 15.95
CA LEU A 253 0.05 9.11 16.91
C LEU A 253 0.14 7.60 17.00
N ARG A 254 0.38 6.90 15.89
CA ARG A 254 0.35 5.42 15.84
C ARG A 254 1.73 4.78 15.88
N PHE A 255 2.78 5.52 15.57
CA PHE A 255 4.13 4.97 15.46
C PHE A 255 5.13 5.58 16.47
N ILE A 256 5.42 6.87 16.38
CA ILE A 256 6.49 7.51 17.18
C ILE A 256 6.06 7.70 18.65
N ASN A 257 4.93 8.34 18.89
CA ASN A 257 4.54 8.77 20.24
C ASN A 257 4.27 7.63 21.21
N PRO A 258 3.68 6.49 20.82
CA PRO A 258 3.55 5.35 21.72
C PRO A 258 4.89 4.85 22.23
N ALA A 259 5.93 4.87 21.39
CA ALA A 259 7.27 4.46 21.78
C ALA A 259 7.95 5.46 22.73
N ILE A 260 7.66 6.76 22.60
CA ILE A 260 8.15 7.79 23.53
C ILE A 260 7.46 7.66 24.91
N VAL A 261 6.14 7.46 24.92
CA VAL A 261 5.34 7.41 26.17
C VAL A 261 5.57 6.11 26.95
N THR A 262 5.71 4.99 26.24
CA THR A 262 5.89 3.66 26.84
C THR A 262 7.14 2.95 26.27
N PRO A 263 8.34 3.50 26.48
CA PRO A 263 9.55 3.01 25.82
C PRO A 263 9.91 1.56 26.20
N GLN A 264 9.51 1.10 27.37
CA GLN A 264 9.69 -0.30 27.79
C GLN A 264 8.91 -1.27 26.90
N ALA A 265 7.64 -0.92 26.58
CA ALA A 265 6.79 -1.75 25.73
C ALA A 265 7.33 -1.91 24.30
N TYR A 266 8.20 -0.99 23.88
CA TYR A 266 8.90 -1.00 22.60
C TYR A 266 10.37 -1.42 22.70
N MET A 267 10.77 -1.96 23.85
CA MET A 267 12.15 -2.44 24.10
C MET A 267 13.23 -1.39 23.80
N LEU A 268 12.94 -0.10 23.99
CA LEU A 268 13.88 0.99 23.82
C LEU A 268 14.75 1.17 25.06
N ILE A 269 14.25 0.76 26.21
CA ILE A 269 14.91 0.79 27.52
C ILE A 269 14.59 -0.51 28.27
N ASP A 270 15.47 -0.93 29.15
CA ASP A 270 15.29 -2.16 29.94
C ASP A 270 14.21 -2.01 30.98
N SER A 271 14.24 -0.94 31.77
CA SER A 271 13.22 -0.67 32.77
C SER A 271 13.06 0.82 33.05
N LEU A 272 11.84 1.23 33.35
CA LEU A 272 11.53 2.55 33.87
C LEU A 272 10.91 2.38 35.27
N PRO A 273 11.63 2.65 36.35
CA PRO A 273 11.14 2.46 37.71
C PRO A 273 9.83 3.21 37.94
N ALA A 274 8.93 2.66 38.74
CA ALA A 274 7.69 3.34 39.12
C ALA A 274 7.94 4.67 39.84
N SER A 275 9.10 4.81 40.51
CA SER A 275 9.57 6.04 41.14
C SER A 275 9.97 7.16 40.16
N ALA A 276 10.25 6.83 38.89
CA ALA A 276 10.63 7.79 37.85
C ALA A 276 9.42 8.60 37.33
N LYS A 277 8.76 9.35 38.19
CA LYS A 277 7.56 10.13 37.85
C LYS A 277 7.87 11.31 36.92
N HIS A 278 8.98 12.00 37.14
CA HIS A 278 9.38 13.18 36.35
C HIS A 278 9.76 12.82 34.91
N PRO A 279 10.63 11.85 34.63
CA PRO A 279 10.90 11.41 33.27
C PRO A 279 9.66 10.94 32.51
N ARG A 280 8.78 10.16 33.13
CA ARG A 280 7.51 9.74 32.51
C ARG A 280 6.63 10.93 32.08
N ARG A 281 6.52 11.92 32.98
CA ARG A 281 5.74 13.13 32.69
C ARG A 281 6.36 13.91 31.55
N THR A 282 7.69 14.10 31.56
CA THR A 282 8.40 14.81 30.50
C THR A 282 8.24 14.11 29.15
N LEU A 283 8.40 12.80 29.07
CA LEU A 283 8.15 12.03 27.85
C LEU A 283 6.72 12.20 27.33
N THR A 284 5.75 12.20 28.24
CA THR A 284 4.34 12.44 27.88
C THR A 284 4.12 13.84 27.31
N LEU A 285 4.76 14.87 27.89
CA LEU A 285 4.68 16.25 27.39
C LEU A 285 5.34 16.38 26.01
N ILE A 286 6.51 15.77 25.80
CA ILE A 286 7.19 15.75 24.50
C ILE A 286 6.30 15.09 23.45
N ALA A 287 5.72 13.92 23.73
CA ALA A 287 4.82 13.23 22.82
C ALA A 287 3.59 14.09 22.47
N LYS A 288 3.00 14.80 23.44
CA LYS A 288 1.90 15.75 23.20
C LYS A 288 2.34 16.93 22.32
N MET A 289 3.53 17.47 22.53
CA MET A 289 4.07 18.55 21.71
C MET A 289 4.27 18.13 20.25
N LEU A 290 4.87 16.95 20.03
CA LEU A 290 5.07 16.40 18.68
C LEU A 290 3.74 16.08 18.00
N GLN A 291 2.79 15.51 18.75
CA GLN A 291 1.45 15.20 18.25
C GLN A 291 0.69 16.47 17.84
N ASN A 292 0.78 17.51 18.66
CA ASN A 292 0.12 18.77 18.38
C ASN A 292 0.74 19.48 17.18
N LEU A 293 2.07 19.44 17.05
CA LEU A 293 2.78 19.95 15.89
C LEU A 293 2.36 19.22 14.60
N ALA A 294 2.23 17.89 14.64
CA ALA A 294 1.87 17.08 13.50
C ALA A 294 0.40 17.23 13.06
N ASN A 295 -0.52 17.27 14.01
CA ASN A 295 -1.95 17.29 13.76
C ASN A 295 -2.55 18.70 13.74
N LYS A 296 -1.82 19.68 14.24
CA LYS A 296 -2.22 21.11 14.29
C LYS A 296 -3.57 21.40 14.99
N PRO A 297 -4.01 20.63 15.99
CA PRO A 297 -5.11 21.07 16.82
C PRO A 297 -4.64 22.23 17.70
N SER A 298 -5.55 23.13 18.02
CA SER A 298 -5.30 24.08 19.09
C SER A 298 -5.28 23.36 20.45
N TYR A 299 -4.48 23.80 21.40
CA TYR A 299 -4.48 23.31 22.80
C TYR A 299 -5.77 23.66 23.57
N SER A 300 -6.89 23.76 22.90
CA SER A 300 -8.15 24.29 23.46
C SER A 300 -8.64 23.60 24.75
N LYS A 301 -8.22 22.35 24.99
CA LYS A 301 -8.61 21.57 26.18
C LYS A 301 -7.64 21.69 27.35
N GLU A 302 -6.42 22.11 27.12
CA GLU A 302 -5.36 22.24 28.14
C GLU A 302 -4.70 23.61 27.97
N ALA A 303 -5.32 24.63 28.56
CA ALA A 303 -4.93 26.04 28.39
C ALA A 303 -3.45 26.31 28.70
N TYR A 304 -2.87 25.62 29.69
CA TYR A 304 -1.46 25.75 30.04
C TYR A 304 -0.50 25.31 28.92
N MET A 305 -0.94 24.44 28.03
CA MET A 305 -0.15 24.01 26.87
C MET A 305 0.01 25.11 25.81
N MET A 306 -0.82 26.16 25.86
CA MET A 306 -0.72 27.30 24.92
C MET A 306 0.62 28.03 25.02
N SER A 307 1.29 27.95 26.18
CA SER A 307 2.64 28.48 26.38
C SER A 307 3.70 27.81 25.50
N LEU A 308 3.37 26.68 24.89
CA LEU A 308 4.25 25.95 23.95
C LEU A 308 3.99 26.30 22.49
N ASN A 309 3.08 27.24 22.18
CA ASN A 309 2.82 27.68 20.81
C ASN A 309 4.07 28.17 20.05
N PRO A 310 5.06 28.85 20.67
CA PRO A 310 6.30 29.21 19.99
C PRO A 310 7.02 28.01 19.37
N PHE A 311 6.99 26.84 20.02
CA PHE A 311 7.53 25.59 19.45
C PHE A 311 6.80 25.16 18.18
N VAL A 312 5.47 25.25 18.19
CA VAL A 312 4.63 24.92 17.03
C VAL A 312 4.89 25.90 15.88
N ASP A 313 4.90 27.19 16.16
CA ASP A 313 5.07 28.23 15.14
C ASP A 313 6.43 28.16 14.45
N THR A 314 7.48 27.83 15.20
CA THR A 314 8.82 27.67 14.66
C THR A 314 8.96 26.44 13.78
N ASN A 315 8.27 25.34 14.11
CA ASN A 315 8.52 24.04 13.50
C ASN A 315 7.44 23.59 12.49
N LYS A 316 6.29 24.26 12.40
CA LYS A 316 5.15 23.83 11.55
C LYS A 316 5.49 23.67 10.07
N THR A 317 6.30 24.56 9.51
CA THR A 317 6.70 24.49 8.10
C THR A 317 7.64 23.30 7.86
N ARG A 318 8.63 23.12 8.75
CA ARG A 318 9.58 22.00 8.68
C ARG A 318 8.85 20.66 8.83
N MET A 319 7.87 20.58 9.74
CA MET A 319 7.04 19.40 9.92
C MET A 319 6.28 19.03 8.64
N ASN A 320 5.68 20.01 7.95
CA ASN A 320 4.98 19.76 6.70
C ASN A 320 5.92 19.28 5.59
N VAL A 321 7.10 19.86 5.47
CA VAL A 321 8.12 19.42 4.52
C VAL A 321 8.51 17.96 4.80
N PHE A 322 8.77 17.62 6.06
CA PHE A 322 9.09 16.27 6.48
C PHE A 322 7.97 15.27 6.18
N LEU A 323 6.73 15.58 6.55
CA LEU A 323 5.58 14.72 6.31
C LEU A 323 5.31 14.49 4.81
N ASN A 324 5.52 15.51 3.98
CA ASN A 324 5.46 15.34 2.52
C ASN A 324 6.59 14.46 2.00
N ALA A 325 7.81 14.66 2.48
CA ALA A 325 8.98 13.88 2.10
C ALA A 325 8.87 12.40 2.50
N LEU A 326 8.18 12.07 3.60
CA LEU A 326 7.85 10.69 3.95
C LEU A 326 7.09 9.95 2.84
N CYS A 327 6.24 10.66 2.10
CA CYS A 327 5.42 10.09 1.03
C CYS A 327 6.18 9.89 -0.29
N ASP A 328 7.41 10.40 -0.40
CA ASP A 328 8.17 10.35 -1.65
C ASP A 328 9.03 9.08 -1.71
N VAL A 329 8.35 7.97 -2.00
CA VAL A 329 8.95 6.65 -2.20
C VAL A 329 8.51 6.06 -3.53
N GLY A 330 9.36 5.22 -4.12
CA GLY A 330 9.07 4.48 -5.35
C GLY A 330 7.91 3.50 -5.20
N ASP A 331 7.53 2.89 -6.29
CA ASP A 331 6.54 1.83 -6.31
C ASP A 331 7.15 0.49 -5.83
N PHE A 332 6.30 -0.52 -5.58
CA PHE A 332 6.74 -1.81 -5.07
C PHE A 332 7.84 -2.46 -5.92
N TYR A 333 7.66 -2.46 -7.24
CA TYR A 333 8.58 -3.13 -8.16
C TYR A 333 9.97 -2.52 -8.13
N ASP A 334 10.04 -1.17 -7.99
CA ASP A 334 11.31 -0.46 -7.94
C ASP A 334 11.97 -0.53 -6.56
N SER A 335 11.16 -0.48 -5.48
CA SER A 335 11.66 -0.32 -4.12
C SER A 335 11.92 -1.64 -3.40
N LEU A 336 11.13 -2.68 -3.70
CA LEU A 336 11.28 -4.03 -3.13
C LEU A 336 12.08 -4.95 -4.04
N GLU A 337 12.58 -4.43 -5.18
CA GLU A 337 13.36 -5.20 -6.15
C GLU A 337 12.69 -6.54 -6.50
N MET A 338 11.38 -6.46 -6.80
CA MET A 338 10.58 -7.61 -7.21
C MET A 338 11.03 -8.10 -8.57
N ASP A 339 12.19 -8.76 -8.60
CA ASP A 339 12.70 -9.40 -9.79
C ASP A 339 11.82 -10.57 -10.21
N GLN A 340 11.68 -10.74 -11.53
CA GLN A 340 11.00 -11.90 -12.11
C GLN A 340 11.59 -13.22 -11.63
N TYR A 341 12.85 -13.22 -11.16
CA TYR A 341 13.55 -14.36 -10.59
C TYR A 341 13.08 -14.76 -9.19
N MET A 342 12.46 -13.85 -8.44
CA MET A 342 11.89 -14.18 -7.11
C MET A 342 10.70 -15.14 -7.22
N ALA A 343 9.99 -15.14 -8.35
CA ALA A 343 8.94 -16.13 -8.63
C ALA A 343 9.52 -17.54 -8.86
N LEU A 344 10.80 -17.63 -9.21
CA LEU A 344 11.54 -18.87 -9.44
C LEU A 344 12.45 -19.24 -8.26
N SER A 345 12.54 -18.39 -7.25
CA SER A 345 13.30 -18.69 -6.02
C SER A 345 12.69 -19.89 -5.32
N LYS A 346 13.47 -20.96 -5.21
CA LYS A 346 13.11 -22.27 -4.68
C LYS A 346 13.05 -22.34 -3.16
N LYS A 347 12.71 -21.29 -2.48
CA LYS A 347 12.38 -21.47 -1.07
C LYS A 347 11.03 -22.15 -0.98
N ASP A 348 11.03 -23.33 -0.41
CA ASP A 348 9.81 -23.94 0.07
C ASP A 348 9.10 -22.91 0.94
N LEU A 349 7.93 -22.48 0.49
CA LEU A 349 7.11 -21.57 1.26
C LEU A 349 6.69 -22.29 2.53
N GLN A 350 7.07 -21.78 3.68
CA GLN A 350 6.79 -22.38 4.97
C GLN A 350 6.53 -21.30 6.00
N ILE A 351 5.57 -21.55 6.87
CA ILE A 351 5.30 -20.71 8.04
C ILE A 351 5.36 -21.55 9.31
N ASN A 352 5.79 -20.94 10.40
CA ASN A 352 5.76 -21.52 11.73
C ASN A 352 4.55 -20.94 12.46
N ILE A 353 3.50 -21.73 12.62
CA ILE A 353 2.22 -21.29 13.13
C ILE A 353 1.79 -22.15 14.33
N THR A 354 1.20 -21.53 15.35
CA THR A 354 0.68 -22.26 16.50
C THR A 354 -0.69 -22.87 16.19
N LEU A 355 -1.05 -23.94 16.89
CA LEU A 355 -2.37 -24.57 16.73
C LEU A 355 -3.52 -23.60 16.96
N ASN A 356 -3.40 -22.72 17.96
CA ASN A 356 -4.45 -21.75 18.24
C ASN A 356 -4.58 -20.66 17.17
N GLU A 357 -3.48 -20.28 16.51
CA GLU A 357 -3.53 -19.38 15.34
C GLU A 357 -4.24 -20.05 14.16
N LEU A 358 -3.95 -21.34 13.89
CA LEU A 358 -4.64 -22.12 12.87
C LEU A 358 -6.15 -22.18 13.12
N TYR A 359 -6.52 -22.63 14.32
CA TYR A 359 -7.92 -22.85 14.71
C TYR A 359 -8.71 -21.54 14.78
N ASN A 360 -8.11 -20.49 15.33
CA ASN A 360 -8.74 -19.18 15.38
C ASN A 360 -8.97 -18.59 13.98
N THR A 361 -7.97 -18.69 13.11
CA THR A 361 -8.10 -18.19 11.72
C THR A 361 -9.19 -18.97 10.98
N GLN A 362 -9.21 -20.29 11.08
CA GLN A 362 -10.25 -21.13 10.50
C GLN A 362 -11.64 -20.78 11.03
N SER A 363 -11.77 -20.60 12.35
CA SER A 363 -13.05 -20.25 13.00
C SER A 363 -13.58 -18.91 12.49
N LEU A 364 -12.74 -17.89 12.41
CA LEU A 364 -13.12 -16.57 11.87
C LEU A 364 -13.52 -16.65 10.40
N LEU A 365 -12.80 -17.42 9.59
CA LEU A 365 -13.14 -17.62 8.18
C LEU A 365 -14.49 -18.30 8.00
N ILE A 366 -14.78 -19.35 8.79
CA ILE A 366 -16.06 -20.07 8.77
C ILE A 366 -17.20 -19.14 9.22
N GLN A 367 -16.99 -18.36 10.28
CA GLN A 367 -17.99 -17.42 10.79
C GLN A 367 -18.43 -16.39 9.74
N HIS A 368 -17.52 -15.98 8.88
CA HIS A 368 -17.77 -14.96 7.85
C HIS A 368 -17.81 -15.53 6.42
N LEU A 369 -17.88 -16.86 6.28
CA LEU A 369 -17.74 -17.55 4.99
C LEU A 369 -18.70 -17.05 3.92
N ASP A 370 -19.97 -16.83 4.26
CA ASP A 370 -20.98 -16.36 3.29
C ASP A 370 -20.70 -14.94 2.77
N SER A 371 -19.99 -14.13 3.54
CA SER A 371 -19.55 -12.80 3.11
C SER A 371 -18.26 -12.85 2.29
N LEU A 372 -17.38 -13.80 2.61
CA LEU A 372 -16.06 -13.95 1.97
C LEU A 372 -16.15 -14.72 0.64
N ALA A 373 -16.96 -15.77 0.60
CA ALA A 373 -17.09 -16.68 -0.54
C ALA A 373 -18.54 -17.08 -0.76
N ARG A 374 -19.26 -16.29 -1.56
CA ARG A 374 -20.70 -16.49 -1.85
C ARG A 374 -21.00 -17.67 -2.75
N ASN A 375 -20.02 -18.11 -3.54
CA ASN A 375 -20.19 -19.17 -4.54
C ASN A 375 -19.47 -20.43 -4.07
N ASP A 376 -20.14 -21.59 -4.12
CA ASP A 376 -19.61 -22.89 -3.74
C ASP A 376 -18.39 -23.33 -4.56
N LYS A 377 -18.17 -22.71 -5.71
CA LYS A 377 -17.00 -22.96 -6.58
C LYS A 377 -15.76 -22.14 -6.18
N GLN A 378 -15.85 -21.24 -5.22
CA GLN A 378 -14.70 -20.45 -4.79
C GLN A 378 -13.75 -21.32 -3.97
N HIS A 379 -12.46 -21.19 -4.26
CA HIS A 379 -11.40 -21.99 -3.63
C HIS A 379 -11.44 -21.92 -2.09
N LEU A 380 -11.66 -20.73 -1.52
CA LEU A 380 -11.75 -20.56 -0.08
C LEU A 380 -12.87 -21.42 0.53
N ARG A 381 -14.07 -21.44 -0.09
CA ARG A 381 -15.20 -22.26 0.38
C ARG A 381 -14.88 -23.74 0.31
N ILE A 382 -14.36 -24.20 -0.82
CA ILE A 382 -13.98 -25.60 -1.02
C ILE A 382 -13.00 -26.07 0.07
N LEU A 383 -11.97 -25.28 0.36
CA LEU A 383 -10.97 -25.64 1.37
C LEU A 383 -11.55 -25.67 2.79
N LEU A 384 -12.43 -24.73 3.13
CA LEU A 384 -13.05 -24.69 4.45
C LEU A 384 -14.10 -25.79 4.63
N ASP A 385 -14.86 -26.12 3.60
CA ASP A 385 -15.81 -27.26 3.62
C ASP A 385 -15.08 -28.60 3.81
N GLU A 386 -13.91 -28.78 3.21
CA GLU A 386 -13.08 -29.97 3.37
C GLU A 386 -12.42 -30.06 4.76
N LEU A 387 -12.01 -28.93 5.34
CA LEU A 387 -11.48 -28.88 6.72
C LEU A 387 -12.56 -29.18 7.76
N GLY A 388 -13.82 -28.84 7.43
CA GLY A 388 -14.95 -28.97 8.35
C GLY A 388 -14.92 -27.94 9.50
N PRO A 389 -15.58 -28.23 10.63
CA PRO A 389 -15.65 -27.31 11.75
C PRO A 389 -14.28 -27.07 12.36
N ALA A 390 -14.03 -25.80 12.78
CA ALA A 390 -12.79 -25.44 13.44
C ALA A 390 -12.68 -26.15 14.80
N PRO A 391 -11.53 -26.76 15.10
CA PRO A 391 -11.26 -27.32 16.42
C PRO A 391 -11.33 -26.25 17.52
N PRO A 392 -11.69 -26.62 18.76
CA PRO A 392 -11.62 -25.70 19.89
C PRO A 392 -10.16 -25.30 20.17
N GLN A 393 -9.97 -24.14 20.76
CA GLN A 393 -8.65 -23.68 21.16
C GLN A 393 -8.07 -24.59 22.26
N VAL A 394 -6.80 -24.90 22.15
CA VAL A 394 -6.08 -25.73 23.10
C VAL A 394 -5.48 -24.90 24.26
N PRO A 395 -5.31 -25.46 25.43
CA PRO A 395 -4.63 -24.80 26.56
C PRO A 395 -3.19 -24.38 26.17
N ARG A 396 -2.66 -23.37 26.83
CA ARG A 396 -1.33 -22.79 26.53
C ARG A 396 -0.20 -23.83 26.51
N LYS A 397 -0.28 -24.89 27.35
CA LYS A 397 0.74 -25.95 27.38
C LYS A 397 0.72 -26.85 26.14
N GLU A 398 -0.44 -27.00 25.53
CA GLU A 398 -0.68 -27.83 24.35
C GLU A 398 -0.61 -27.03 23.04
N ASN A 399 -0.55 -25.70 23.13
CA ASN A 399 -0.46 -24.82 21.98
C ASN A 399 0.95 -24.83 21.38
N ARG A 400 1.26 -25.90 20.66
CA ARG A 400 2.55 -26.09 19.98
C ARG A 400 2.62 -25.33 18.68
N THR A 401 3.83 -25.03 18.25
CA THR A 401 4.12 -24.48 16.92
C THR A 401 4.26 -25.62 15.93
N VAL A 402 3.68 -25.47 14.76
CA VAL A 402 3.73 -26.42 13.64
C VAL A 402 4.42 -25.73 12.47
N ASP A 403 5.33 -26.45 11.84
CA ASP A 403 5.95 -26.04 10.57
C ASP A 403 4.99 -26.42 9.44
N LEU A 404 4.36 -25.41 8.85
CA LEU A 404 3.36 -25.59 7.82
C LEU A 404 3.95 -25.22 6.46
N PRO A 405 4.20 -26.21 5.58
CA PRO A 405 4.59 -25.93 4.20
C PRO A 405 3.39 -25.35 3.44
N LEU A 406 3.62 -24.36 2.60
CA LEU A 406 2.56 -23.70 1.84
C LEU A 406 2.63 -24.07 0.38
N TYR A 407 1.57 -24.63 -0.17
CA TYR A 407 1.45 -24.95 -1.59
C TYR A 407 -0.01 -24.93 -2.07
N SER A 408 -0.19 -24.65 -3.36
CA SER A 408 -1.50 -24.61 -3.98
C SER A 408 -2.01 -26.03 -4.28
N ARG A 409 -3.30 -26.24 -4.04
CA ARG A 409 -4.00 -27.45 -4.48
C ARG A 409 -4.26 -27.47 -5.98
N TRP A 410 -4.46 -26.31 -6.59
CA TRP A 410 -4.87 -26.17 -8.00
C TRP A 410 -3.71 -25.92 -8.94
N GLU A 411 -2.57 -25.56 -8.39
CA GLU A 411 -1.32 -25.39 -9.12
C GLU A 411 -0.37 -26.51 -8.69
N MET A 412 0.43 -27.00 -9.63
CA MET A 412 1.49 -27.92 -9.25
C MET A 412 2.40 -27.23 -8.21
N PRO A 413 2.85 -27.95 -7.16
CA PRO A 413 3.82 -27.37 -6.22
C PRO A 413 4.96 -26.72 -7.00
N ILE A 414 5.45 -25.57 -6.51
CA ILE A 414 6.56 -24.84 -7.18
C ILE A 414 7.74 -25.76 -7.47
N GLN A 415 7.98 -26.72 -6.60
CA GLN A 415 8.98 -27.78 -6.83
C GLN A 415 8.69 -28.60 -8.09
N ASP A 416 7.44 -28.98 -8.35
CA ASP A 416 7.07 -29.80 -9.51
C ASP A 416 7.12 -28.97 -10.80
N ILE A 417 6.68 -27.69 -10.75
CA ILE A 417 6.82 -26.76 -11.89
C ILE A 417 8.29 -26.53 -12.20
N THR A 418 9.11 -26.34 -11.17
CA THR A 418 10.55 -26.15 -11.34
C THR A 418 11.20 -27.42 -11.88
N THR A 419 10.79 -28.57 -11.37
CA THR A 419 11.29 -29.88 -11.84
C THR A 419 10.83 -30.16 -13.28
N ALA A 420 9.58 -29.81 -13.62
CA ALA A 420 9.07 -29.92 -14.98
C ALA A 420 9.79 -28.97 -15.95
N LEU A 421 9.97 -27.69 -15.56
CA LEU A 421 10.73 -26.71 -16.35
C LEU A 421 12.21 -27.08 -16.48
N MET A 422 12.80 -27.71 -15.44
CA MET A 422 14.16 -28.25 -15.50
C MET A 422 14.27 -29.43 -16.46
N ALA A 423 13.28 -30.30 -16.44
CA ALA A 423 13.24 -31.47 -17.34
C ALA A 423 13.05 -31.03 -18.80
N GLU A 424 12.22 -30.05 -19.08
CA GLU A 424 12.01 -29.52 -20.44
C GLU A 424 13.22 -28.73 -20.98
N ASN A 425 13.89 -27.95 -20.12
CA ASN A 425 14.97 -27.05 -20.53
C ASN A 425 16.38 -27.53 -20.14
N ASN A 426 16.53 -28.75 -19.60
CA ASN A 426 17.78 -29.26 -19.04
C ASN A 426 18.45 -28.33 -17.99
N VAL A 427 17.67 -27.53 -17.29
CA VAL A 427 18.14 -26.59 -16.25
C VAL A 427 18.31 -27.40 -14.95
N THR A 428 19.48 -27.36 -14.36
CA THR A 428 19.78 -28.04 -13.09
C THR A 428 19.60 -27.13 -11.90
N GLN A 429 19.52 -27.72 -10.68
CA GLN A 429 19.53 -26.97 -9.41
C GLN A 429 20.73 -26.02 -9.30
N ASN A 430 21.86 -26.50 -9.81
CA ASN A 430 23.12 -25.74 -9.79
C ASN A 430 23.05 -24.52 -10.70
N ASP A 431 22.37 -24.62 -11.85
CA ASP A 431 22.18 -23.51 -12.76
C ASP A 431 21.34 -22.40 -12.13
N ILE A 432 20.33 -22.80 -11.34
CA ILE A 432 19.47 -21.84 -10.62
C ILE A 432 20.27 -21.12 -9.53
N LEU A 433 21.06 -21.86 -8.74
CA LEU A 433 21.92 -21.26 -7.72
C LEU A 433 22.92 -20.26 -8.35
N TYR A 434 23.48 -20.61 -9.50
CA TYR A 434 24.38 -19.76 -10.26
C TYR A 434 23.71 -18.48 -10.75
N LEU A 435 22.51 -18.61 -11.36
CA LEU A 435 21.75 -17.48 -11.87
C LEU A 435 21.27 -16.55 -10.74
N GLU A 436 20.86 -17.11 -9.60
CA GLU A 436 20.48 -16.32 -8.43
C GLU A 436 21.66 -15.53 -7.86
N ALA A 437 22.82 -16.17 -7.73
CA ALA A 437 24.03 -15.49 -7.29
C ALA A 437 24.44 -14.35 -8.24
N LYS A 438 24.39 -14.60 -9.55
CA LYS A 438 24.62 -13.58 -10.58
C LYS A 438 23.69 -12.39 -10.44
N SER A 439 22.38 -12.63 -10.28
CA SER A 439 21.37 -11.58 -10.11
C SER A 439 21.64 -10.73 -8.87
N ILE A 440 21.94 -11.37 -7.72
CA ILE A 440 22.24 -10.63 -6.48
C ILE A 440 23.49 -9.76 -6.64
N PHE A 441 24.56 -10.27 -7.29
CA PHE A 441 25.77 -9.46 -7.52
C PHE A 441 25.48 -8.23 -8.40
N VAL A 442 24.69 -8.41 -9.47
CA VAL A 442 24.27 -7.28 -10.32
C VAL A 442 23.51 -6.22 -9.50
N GLN A 443 22.58 -6.65 -8.65
CA GLN A 443 21.81 -5.76 -7.79
C GLN A 443 22.72 -5.02 -6.79
N LEU A 444 23.63 -5.72 -6.11
CA LEU A 444 24.55 -5.12 -5.16
C LEU A 444 25.46 -4.06 -5.79
N ILE A 445 25.99 -4.35 -6.98
CA ILE A 445 26.87 -3.40 -7.69
C ILE A 445 26.08 -2.16 -8.11
N ARG A 446 24.83 -2.31 -8.53
CA ARG A 446 23.96 -1.17 -8.88
C ARG A 446 23.55 -0.34 -7.67
N SER A 447 23.34 -0.98 -6.52
CA SER A 447 22.87 -0.31 -5.31
C SER A 447 23.97 0.42 -4.54
N ILE A 448 25.23 0.06 -4.76
CA ILE A 448 26.38 0.67 -4.08
C ILE A 448 27.21 1.45 -5.10
N PRO A 449 27.07 2.80 -5.18
CA PRO A 449 27.68 3.62 -6.24
C PRO A 449 29.21 3.44 -6.35
N ARG A 450 29.90 3.29 -5.23
CA ARG A 450 31.36 3.09 -5.19
C ARG A 450 31.83 1.80 -5.86
N LEU A 451 30.96 0.77 -5.91
CA LEU A 451 31.27 -0.51 -6.55
C LEU A 451 30.97 -0.47 -8.05
N ALA A 452 30.00 0.34 -8.47
CA ALA A 452 29.63 0.50 -9.87
C ALA A 452 30.77 1.08 -10.74
N GLU A 453 31.62 1.92 -10.15
CA GLU A 453 32.77 2.58 -10.82
C GLU A 453 34.06 1.76 -10.74
N ARG A 454 34.13 0.77 -9.85
CA ARG A 454 35.36 0.02 -9.59
C ARG A 454 35.59 -1.05 -10.66
N ARG A 455 36.73 -1.01 -11.32
CA ARG A 455 37.16 -2.03 -12.29
C ARG A 455 38.59 -2.49 -11.96
N PRO A 456 38.91 -3.78 -12.04
CA PRO A 456 38.02 -4.92 -12.35
C PRO A 456 37.04 -5.23 -11.21
N ILE A 457 35.90 -5.85 -11.52
CA ILE A 457 34.91 -6.30 -10.54
C ILE A 457 35.52 -7.46 -9.76
N GLN A 458 35.44 -7.38 -8.42
CA GLN A 458 35.89 -8.44 -7.52
C GLN A 458 34.71 -8.88 -6.65
N LEU A 459 34.09 -10.02 -6.99
CA LEU A 459 32.87 -10.51 -6.35
C LEU A 459 32.99 -10.66 -4.82
N PRO A 460 34.09 -11.18 -4.24
CA PRO A 460 34.24 -11.23 -2.79
C PRO A 460 34.23 -9.86 -2.12
N VAL A 461 34.83 -8.86 -2.78
CA VAL A 461 34.85 -7.46 -2.28
C VAL A 461 33.46 -6.86 -2.33
N VAL A 462 32.69 -7.15 -3.37
CA VAL A 462 31.29 -6.72 -3.50
C VAL A 462 30.44 -7.33 -2.38
N ALA A 463 30.56 -8.63 -2.14
CA ALA A 463 29.85 -9.33 -1.07
C ALA A 463 30.19 -8.78 0.32
N GLU A 464 31.46 -8.52 0.58
CA GLU A 464 31.94 -7.97 1.86
C GLU A 464 31.48 -6.51 2.06
N ALA A 465 31.55 -5.68 1.03
CA ALA A 465 31.08 -4.30 1.08
C ALA A 465 29.57 -4.22 1.35
N ALA A 466 28.80 -5.13 0.77
CA ALA A 466 27.36 -5.24 1.03
C ALA A 466 27.08 -5.75 2.45
N ALA A 467 27.80 -6.77 2.93
CA ALA A 467 27.63 -7.34 4.26
C ALA A 467 27.99 -6.35 5.40
N THR A 468 28.82 -5.35 5.10
CA THR A 468 29.23 -4.29 6.04
C THR A 468 28.51 -2.96 5.81
N ALA A 469 27.55 -2.92 4.90
CA ALA A 469 26.78 -1.71 4.60
C ALA A 469 25.88 -1.29 5.78
N LYS A 470 25.42 -0.05 5.76
CA LYS A 470 24.47 0.46 6.78
C LYS A 470 23.03 -0.01 6.54
N ASP A 471 22.70 -0.39 5.32
CA ASP A 471 21.37 -0.82 4.93
C ASP A 471 21.20 -2.32 5.23
N ALA A 472 20.17 -2.65 6.03
CA ALA A 472 19.87 -4.02 6.43
C ALA A 472 19.53 -4.96 5.24
N VAL A 473 18.99 -4.43 4.14
CA VAL A 473 18.70 -5.19 2.93
C VAL A 473 20.01 -5.57 2.23
N LEU A 474 20.91 -4.60 2.09
CA LEU A 474 22.22 -4.84 1.48
C LEU A 474 23.05 -5.82 2.33
N VAL A 475 23.00 -5.70 3.65
CA VAL A 475 23.69 -6.63 4.56
C VAL A 475 23.22 -8.06 4.36
N ARG A 476 21.90 -8.28 4.32
CA ARG A 476 21.32 -9.62 4.08
C ARG A 476 21.72 -10.19 2.73
N LYS A 477 21.61 -9.39 1.67
CA LYS A 477 22.03 -9.79 0.32
C LYS A 477 23.54 -10.10 0.27
N GLY A 478 24.35 -9.29 0.93
CA GLY A 478 25.79 -9.50 1.02
C GLY A 478 26.16 -10.82 1.71
N ILE A 479 25.51 -11.12 2.85
CA ILE A 479 25.70 -12.37 3.58
C ILE A 479 25.21 -13.56 2.71
N LYS A 480 24.02 -13.47 2.15
CA LYS A 480 23.45 -14.52 1.30
C LYS A 480 24.35 -14.84 0.12
N VAL A 481 24.78 -13.85 -0.63
CA VAL A 481 25.62 -14.07 -1.81
C VAL A 481 27.01 -14.62 -1.46
N LYS A 482 27.51 -14.29 -0.27
CA LYS A 482 28.77 -14.84 0.24
C LYS A 482 28.65 -16.35 0.52
N GLU A 483 27.52 -16.79 1.08
CA GLU A 483 27.22 -18.21 1.28
C GLU A 483 27.02 -18.93 -0.06
N MET A 484 26.25 -18.34 -0.98
CA MET A 484 26.02 -18.89 -2.31
C MET A 484 27.33 -19.03 -3.11
N LEU A 485 28.24 -18.05 -3.00
CA LEU A 485 29.53 -18.10 -3.67
C LEU A 485 30.39 -19.27 -3.16
N ARG A 486 30.34 -19.54 -1.85
CA ARG A 486 31.02 -20.70 -1.25
C ARG A 486 30.40 -22.00 -1.70
N GLU A 487 29.06 -22.09 -1.75
CA GLU A 487 28.36 -23.27 -2.23
C GLU A 487 28.66 -23.55 -3.71
N LEU A 488 28.70 -22.52 -4.56
CA LEU A 488 29.11 -22.64 -5.96
C LEU A 488 30.57 -23.09 -6.12
N GLU A 489 31.46 -22.70 -5.21
CA GLU A 489 32.86 -23.15 -5.18
C GLU A 489 32.95 -24.63 -4.77
N GLU A 490 32.18 -25.06 -3.75
CA GLU A 490 32.08 -26.46 -3.33
C GLU A 490 31.53 -27.35 -4.47
N LEU A 491 30.58 -26.89 -5.24
CA LEU A 491 30.03 -27.54 -6.41
C LEU A 491 30.94 -27.48 -7.65
N ARG A 492 32.07 -26.79 -7.56
CA ARG A 492 33.05 -26.59 -8.66
C ARG A 492 32.47 -25.87 -9.89
N LEU A 493 31.45 -25.07 -9.71
CA LEU A 493 30.86 -24.23 -10.76
C LEU A 493 31.63 -22.94 -10.97
N VAL A 494 32.32 -22.47 -9.95
CA VAL A 494 33.20 -21.32 -9.99
C VAL A 494 34.52 -21.65 -9.27
N ASP A 495 35.63 -21.01 -9.64
CA ASP A 495 36.93 -21.22 -9.03
C ASP A 495 37.46 -19.90 -8.42
N ARG A 496 37.79 -19.95 -7.15
CA ARG A 496 38.42 -18.83 -6.44
C ARG A 496 39.80 -18.49 -7.00
N ARG A 497 40.54 -19.50 -7.54
CA ARG A 497 41.90 -19.32 -8.04
C ARG A 497 41.94 -18.46 -9.30
N ASP A 498 40.90 -18.50 -10.11
CA ASP A 498 40.78 -17.67 -11.30
C ASP A 498 40.04 -16.33 -11.03
N GLY A 499 39.72 -16.05 -9.76
CA GLY A 499 38.97 -14.85 -9.33
C GLY A 499 37.50 -14.90 -9.70
N TYR A 500 36.91 -16.09 -9.81
CA TYR A 500 35.50 -16.31 -10.23
C TYR A 500 35.23 -15.75 -11.63
N LYS A 501 36.19 -15.91 -12.54
CA LYS A 501 36.22 -15.23 -13.82
C LYS A 501 34.93 -15.38 -14.62
N LEU A 502 34.41 -16.60 -14.75
CA LEU A 502 33.16 -16.85 -15.51
C LEU A 502 32.00 -16.02 -14.97
N LEU A 503 31.74 -16.11 -13.69
CA LEU A 503 30.66 -15.37 -13.04
C LEU A 503 30.89 -13.85 -13.09
N THR A 504 32.14 -13.41 -12.93
CA THR A 504 32.51 -11.99 -13.00
C THR A 504 32.27 -11.41 -14.40
N ASP A 505 32.68 -12.16 -15.44
CA ASP A 505 32.48 -11.74 -16.85
C ASP A 505 30.98 -11.66 -17.20
N GLU A 506 30.17 -12.60 -16.73
CA GLU A 506 28.73 -12.59 -16.94
C GLU A 506 28.04 -11.46 -16.18
N VAL A 507 28.43 -11.17 -14.94
CA VAL A 507 27.93 -10.03 -14.17
C VAL A 507 28.30 -8.72 -14.86
N ALA A 508 29.51 -8.61 -15.40
CA ALA A 508 29.95 -7.44 -16.16
C ALA A 508 29.15 -7.24 -17.44
N ALA A 509 28.90 -8.31 -18.18
CA ALA A 509 28.10 -8.29 -19.39
C ALA A 509 26.65 -7.86 -19.12
N GLU A 510 26.05 -8.36 -18.06
CA GLU A 510 24.70 -7.99 -17.63
C GLU A 510 24.60 -6.51 -17.24
N LEU A 511 25.59 -5.99 -16.51
CA LEU A 511 25.64 -4.56 -16.17
C LEU A 511 25.73 -3.66 -17.40
N VAL A 512 26.49 -4.06 -18.42
CA VAL A 512 26.55 -3.34 -19.71
C VAL A 512 25.20 -3.39 -20.42
N HIS A 513 24.57 -4.54 -20.46
CA HIS A 513 23.24 -4.71 -21.08
C HIS A 513 22.19 -3.82 -20.39
N LEU A 514 22.15 -3.81 -19.08
CA LEU A 514 21.24 -2.97 -18.29
C LEU A 514 21.55 -1.47 -18.46
N GLY A 515 22.81 -1.11 -18.62
CA GLY A 515 23.23 0.25 -18.96
C GLY A 515 22.64 0.72 -20.30
N ASN A 516 22.77 -0.09 -21.33
CA ASN A 516 22.22 0.18 -22.67
C ASN A 516 20.69 0.24 -22.64
N LEU A 517 20.04 -0.65 -21.89
CA LEU A 517 18.59 -0.65 -21.72
C LEU A 517 18.12 0.62 -21.02
N ARG A 518 18.83 1.07 -19.99
CA ARG A 518 18.55 2.33 -19.28
C ARG A 518 18.65 3.53 -20.22
N GLU A 519 19.67 3.60 -21.05
CA GLU A 519 19.82 4.68 -22.04
C GLU A 519 18.67 4.68 -23.03
N LYS A 520 18.26 3.50 -23.52
CA LYS A 520 17.12 3.35 -24.41
C LYS A 520 15.83 3.86 -23.77
N VAL A 521 15.54 3.45 -22.54
CA VAL A 521 14.36 3.89 -21.78
C VAL A 521 14.40 5.39 -21.53
N LEU A 522 15.56 5.97 -21.22
CA LEU A 522 15.70 7.41 -21.04
C LEU A 522 15.42 8.19 -22.34
N LEU A 523 15.85 7.67 -23.50
CA LEU A 523 15.54 8.27 -24.79
C LEU A 523 14.03 8.19 -25.10
N GLU A 524 13.41 7.05 -24.85
CA GLU A 524 11.96 6.88 -24.99
C GLU A 524 11.19 7.83 -24.07
N THR A 525 11.60 7.96 -22.80
CA THR A 525 11.00 8.90 -21.85
C THR A 525 11.08 10.32 -22.34
N ARG A 526 12.25 10.77 -22.83
CA ARG A 526 12.40 12.11 -23.39
C ARG A 526 11.53 12.33 -24.62
N SER A 527 11.39 11.30 -25.48
CA SER A 527 10.50 11.35 -26.64
C SER A 527 9.03 11.48 -26.22
N LEU A 528 8.60 10.71 -25.23
CA LEU A 528 7.25 10.78 -24.68
C LEU A 528 6.98 12.13 -24.01
N ASP A 529 7.93 12.70 -23.27
CA ASP A 529 7.81 14.03 -22.68
C ASP A 529 7.64 15.12 -23.77
N ALA A 530 8.37 15.01 -24.88
CA ALA A 530 8.23 15.92 -26.00
C ALA A 530 6.84 15.81 -26.66
N VAL A 531 6.33 14.59 -26.84
CA VAL A 531 4.97 14.32 -27.33
C VAL A 531 3.92 14.87 -26.37
N TYR A 532 4.08 14.62 -25.08
CA TYR A 532 3.18 15.13 -24.04
C TYR A 532 3.12 16.66 -24.04
N LYS A 533 4.27 17.33 -24.16
CA LYS A 533 4.33 18.78 -24.28
C LYS A 533 3.60 19.28 -25.53
N THR A 534 3.82 18.63 -26.68
CA THR A 534 3.14 18.98 -27.94
C THR A 534 1.63 18.83 -27.82
N ILE A 535 1.15 17.76 -27.18
CA ILE A 535 -0.29 17.56 -26.89
C ILE A 535 -0.81 18.66 -25.97
N GLY A 536 -0.04 19.03 -24.94
CA GLY A 536 -0.37 20.11 -24.02
C GLY A 536 -0.53 21.44 -24.74
N ASP A 537 0.41 21.80 -25.59
CA ASP A 537 0.40 23.03 -26.40
C ASP A 537 -0.79 23.04 -27.37
N HIS A 538 -1.08 21.89 -28.00
CA HIS A 538 -2.24 21.76 -28.89
C HIS A 538 -3.57 21.88 -28.13
N ASN A 539 -3.68 21.30 -26.96
CA ASN A 539 -4.86 21.44 -26.10
C ASN A 539 -5.06 22.89 -25.63
N ALA A 540 -3.96 23.60 -25.29
CA ALA A 540 -4.01 25.02 -24.95
C ALA A 540 -4.49 25.86 -26.13
N TYR A 541 -4.00 25.57 -27.33
CA TYR A 541 -4.46 26.23 -28.57
C TYR A 541 -5.96 25.98 -28.81
N LEU A 542 -6.42 24.73 -28.72
CA LEU A 542 -7.83 24.40 -28.90
C LEU A 542 -8.73 25.07 -27.86
N ARG A 543 -8.30 25.16 -26.61
CA ARG A 543 -9.01 25.90 -25.57
C ARG A 543 -9.11 27.40 -25.88
N SER A 544 -8.02 27.99 -26.38
CA SER A 544 -8.02 29.40 -26.80
C SER A 544 -8.99 29.63 -27.98
N GLN A 545 -9.02 28.74 -28.95
CA GLN A 545 -9.97 28.78 -30.07
C GLN A 545 -11.42 28.68 -29.57
N LEU A 546 -11.68 27.78 -28.61
CA LEU A 546 -12.99 27.59 -28.05
C LEU A 546 -13.49 28.85 -27.29
N GLU A 547 -12.61 29.51 -26.57
CA GLU A 547 -12.91 30.77 -25.89
C GLU A 547 -13.17 31.90 -26.89
N GLN A 548 -12.41 31.99 -27.97
CA GLN A 548 -12.65 32.94 -29.06
C GLN A 548 -14.02 32.70 -29.71
N TYR A 549 -14.38 31.44 -29.96
CA TYR A 549 -15.71 31.09 -30.49
C TYR A 549 -16.84 31.42 -29.53
N LYS A 550 -16.67 31.19 -28.24
CA LYS A 550 -17.64 31.57 -27.22
C LYS A 550 -17.84 33.09 -27.18
N ALA A 551 -16.76 33.85 -27.20
CA ALA A 551 -16.80 35.30 -27.24
C ALA A 551 -17.49 35.83 -28.53
N TYR A 552 -17.18 35.24 -29.67
CA TYR A 552 -17.85 35.54 -30.93
C TYR A 552 -19.36 35.26 -30.86
N LEU A 553 -19.79 34.13 -30.34
CA LEU A 553 -21.20 33.78 -30.20
C LEU A 553 -21.93 34.71 -29.21
N GLN A 554 -21.26 35.13 -28.14
CA GLN A 554 -21.82 36.13 -27.23
C GLN A 554 -22.01 37.51 -27.89
N ASN A 555 -21.04 37.94 -28.70
CA ASN A 555 -21.13 39.20 -29.48
C ASN A 555 -22.23 39.11 -30.52
N VAL A 556 -22.39 38.00 -31.23
CA VAL A 556 -23.47 37.79 -32.21
C VAL A 556 -24.85 37.77 -31.51
N ARG A 557 -24.95 37.18 -30.32
CA ARG A 557 -26.19 37.22 -29.52
C ARG A 557 -26.52 38.61 -29.03
N GLN A 558 -25.52 39.41 -28.61
CA GLN A 558 -25.72 40.80 -28.20
C GLN A 558 -26.10 41.71 -29.38
N THR A 559 -25.49 41.51 -30.57
CA THR A 559 -25.85 42.26 -31.78
C THR A 559 -27.23 41.85 -32.34
N SER A 560 -27.64 40.62 -32.18
CA SER A 560 -29.01 40.22 -32.55
C SER A 560 -30.07 40.69 -31.53
N ALA A 561 -29.70 40.80 -30.24
CA ALA A 561 -30.58 41.39 -29.21
C ALA A 561 -30.77 42.90 -29.38
N THR A 562 -29.79 43.62 -29.93
CA THR A 562 -29.89 45.06 -30.25
C THR A 562 -30.64 45.37 -31.55
N LYS A 563 -30.69 44.40 -32.50
CA LYS A 563 -31.49 44.53 -33.73
C LYS A 563 -32.95 44.08 -33.59
N GLY A 564 -33.33 43.48 -32.45
CA GLY A 564 -34.68 42.99 -32.17
C GLY A 564 -35.61 43.94 -31.39
N LYS A 565 -35.24 45.23 -31.22
CA LYS A 565 -36.14 46.24 -30.60
C LYS A 565 -36.79 47.10 -31.64
N SER A 566 -37.60 46.52 -32.50
CA SER A 566 -38.73 47.20 -33.11
C SER A 566 -39.73 46.18 -33.62
N SER A 567 -40.86 46.22 -33.00
CA SER A 567 -42.18 45.64 -33.26
C SER A 567 -42.58 44.44 -32.41
N GLY A 568 -43.27 44.72 -31.39
CA GLY A 568 -44.72 44.49 -31.18
C GLY A 568 -45.09 43.12 -30.59
N VAL A 569 -45.45 43.20 -29.32
CA VAL A 569 -46.66 42.57 -28.71
C VAL A 569 -46.67 41.04 -28.50
N GLY A 570 -46.74 40.72 -27.23
CA GLY A 570 -47.73 39.75 -26.75
C GLY A 570 -47.24 38.49 -26.01
N VAL A 571 -47.25 38.65 -24.72
CA VAL A 571 -48.00 37.83 -23.72
C VAL A 571 -47.43 36.44 -23.30
N VAL A 572 -47.09 36.43 -22.05
CA VAL A 572 -47.47 35.53 -20.92
C VAL A 572 -46.78 34.18 -20.76
N SER A 573 -45.97 34.17 -19.71
CA SER A 573 -45.95 33.37 -18.47
C SER A 573 -46.06 31.83 -18.58
N VAL A 574 -45.26 31.20 -17.85
CA VAL A 574 -45.43 30.58 -16.55
C VAL A 574 -44.38 29.45 -16.33
N ALA A 575 -43.64 29.63 -15.32
CA ALA A 575 -43.07 28.75 -14.34
C ALA A 575 -43.20 27.22 -14.53
N GLY A 576 -42.12 26.54 -14.21
CA GLY A 576 -42.24 25.25 -13.60
C GLY A 576 -41.13 24.27 -13.93
N LYS A 577 -40.17 24.21 -13.07
CA LYS A 577 -39.51 22.99 -12.54
C LYS A 577 -39.41 21.77 -13.45
N ASP A 578 -38.25 21.31 -13.70
CA ASP A 578 -37.65 20.08 -13.13
C ASP A 578 -36.43 19.68 -13.93
N ASN A 579 -35.29 19.72 -13.24
CA ASN A 579 -34.07 19.09 -13.66
C ASN A 579 -34.28 17.56 -13.68
N LYS A 580 -34.40 16.97 -14.86
CA LYS A 580 -34.13 15.56 -15.11
C LYS A 580 -32.85 15.46 -15.94
N PRO A 581 -31.92 14.51 -15.63
CA PRO A 581 -30.74 14.35 -16.45
C PRO A 581 -31.17 13.97 -17.88
N ALA A 582 -30.59 14.68 -18.84
CA ALA A 582 -30.82 14.44 -20.26
C ALA A 582 -30.47 12.98 -20.58
N LYS A 583 -31.48 12.21 -20.95
CA LYS A 583 -31.30 10.90 -21.59
C LYS A 583 -30.47 11.12 -22.85
N SER A 584 -29.32 10.42 -22.94
CA SER A 584 -28.54 10.36 -24.15
C SER A 584 -29.44 9.95 -25.31
N GLN A 585 -29.65 10.82 -26.30
CA GLN A 585 -30.37 10.48 -27.50
C GLN A 585 -29.50 9.50 -28.29
N VAL A 586 -29.94 8.25 -28.35
CA VAL A 586 -29.41 7.26 -29.28
C VAL A 586 -29.69 7.76 -30.70
N LEU A 587 -28.63 8.05 -31.46
CA LEU A 587 -28.77 8.47 -32.85
C LEU A 587 -28.76 7.21 -33.75
N GLY A 588 -29.75 7.02 -34.50
CA GLY A 588 -29.94 5.85 -35.38
C GLY A 588 -31.02 4.87 -34.87
N PRO A 589 -31.15 3.66 -35.40
CA PRO A 589 -30.27 3.04 -36.42
C PRO A 589 -30.54 3.50 -37.87
N PHE A 590 -29.46 3.68 -38.61
CA PHE A 590 -29.54 3.94 -40.06
C PHE A 590 -29.28 2.64 -40.83
N LYS A 591 -30.12 2.37 -41.83
CA LYS A 591 -30.06 1.13 -42.60
C LYS A 591 -29.34 1.32 -43.92
N PHE A 592 -28.37 0.46 -44.23
CA PHE A 592 -27.61 0.42 -45.47
C PHE A 592 -27.67 -0.98 -46.06
N THR A 593 -27.85 -1.09 -47.37
CA THR A 593 -27.82 -2.39 -48.05
C THR A 593 -26.37 -2.81 -48.32
N HIS A 594 -26.15 -4.13 -48.50
CA HIS A 594 -24.83 -4.65 -48.88
C HIS A 594 -24.32 -3.99 -50.17
N ALA A 595 -25.19 -3.83 -51.19
CA ALA A 595 -24.88 -3.18 -52.46
C ALA A 595 -24.47 -1.68 -52.30
N GLN A 596 -25.06 -0.96 -51.35
CA GLN A 596 -24.64 0.41 -51.02
C GLN A 596 -23.25 0.46 -50.42
N PHE A 597 -22.94 -0.40 -49.48
CA PHE A 597 -21.60 -0.49 -48.86
C PHE A 597 -20.54 -0.91 -49.89
N GLU A 598 -20.88 -1.81 -50.78
CA GLU A 598 -19.98 -2.24 -51.86
C GLU A 598 -19.76 -1.11 -52.89
N LYS A 599 -20.81 -0.40 -53.29
CA LYS A 599 -20.70 0.77 -54.18
C LYS A 599 -19.92 1.94 -53.60
N ASP A 600 -20.08 2.18 -52.30
CA ASP A 600 -19.39 3.27 -51.62
C ASP A 600 -17.96 2.89 -51.22
N GLY A 601 -17.50 1.68 -51.58
CA GLY A 601 -16.16 1.16 -51.28
C GLY A 601 -15.91 0.94 -49.78
N ILE A 602 -16.96 0.76 -49.00
CA ILE A 602 -16.91 0.47 -47.57
C ILE A 602 -16.55 -1.00 -47.33
N ILE A 603 -17.13 -1.89 -48.15
CA ILE A 603 -16.77 -3.32 -48.18
C ILE A 603 -15.53 -3.46 -49.10
N MET A 604 -14.45 -3.98 -48.57
CA MET A 604 -13.24 -4.33 -49.30
C MET A 604 -13.30 -5.76 -49.82
N GLU A 605 -13.68 -6.68 -48.98
CA GLU A 605 -13.81 -8.10 -49.29
C GLU A 605 -15.10 -8.64 -48.67
N THR A 606 -15.75 -9.58 -49.35
CA THR A 606 -16.96 -10.23 -48.86
C THR A 606 -16.93 -11.71 -49.16
N ASN A 607 -17.15 -12.52 -48.13
CA ASN A 607 -17.31 -13.96 -48.20
C ASN A 607 -18.81 -14.36 -48.38
N VAL A 608 -19.70 -13.35 -48.51
CA VAL A 608 -21.11 -13.59 -48.68
C VAL A 608 -21.42 -14.01 -50.12
N PRO A 609 -22.04 -15.18 -50.34
CA PRO A 609 -22.44 -15.64 -51.69
C PRO A 609 -23.35 -14.62 -52.40
N GLU A 610 -23.15 -14.41 -53.69
CA GLU A 610 -23.88 -13.39 -54.48
C GLU A 610 -25.41 -13.47 -54.36
N ASN A 611 -25.93 -14.69 -54.32
CA ASN A 611 -27.38 -14.94 -54.17
C ASN A 611 -27.95 -14.52 -52.82
N ARG A 612 -27.11 -14.30 -51.80
CA ARG A 612 -27.52 -13.87 -50.44
C ARG A 612 -27.25 -12.41 -50.17
N ARG A 613 -26.45 -11.71 -50.99
CA ARG A 613 -26.06 -10.30 -50.77
C ARG A 613 -27.28 -9.36 -50.76
N ALA A 614 -28.31 -9.61 -51.58
CA ALA A 614 -29.56 -8.84 -51.60
C ALA A 614 -30.39 -8.95 -50.31
N SER A 615 -30.14 -9.98 -49.52
CA SER A 615 -30.87 -10.22 -48.26
C SER A 615 -30.09 -9.70 -47.02
N ILE A 616 -28.90 -9.17 -47.21
CA ILE A 616 -28.06 -8.63 -46.12
C ILE A 616 -28.13 -7.11 -46.10
N PHE A 617 -28.23 -6.55 -44.90
CA PHE A 617 -28.14 -5.11 -44.65
C PHE A 617 -27.43 -4.81 -43.34
N PHE A 618 -26.91 -3.60 -43.24
CA PHE A 618 -26.19 -3.10 -42.10
C PHE A 618 -27.04 -2.05 -41.38
N LEU A 619 -27.09 -2.14 -40.04
CA LEU A 619 -27.65 -1.10 -39.19
C LEU A 619 -26.51 -0.39 -38.48
N VAL A 620 -26.44 0.93 -38.64
CA VAL A 620 -25.44 1.76 -38.02
C VAL A 620 -26.09 2.67 -36.99
N SER A 621 -25.71 2.57 -35.74
CA SER A 621 -26.23 3.37 -34.64
C SER A 621 -25.14 3.95 -33.77
N SER A 622 -25.45 4.99 -33.00
CA SER A 622 -24.54 5.60 -32.02
C SER A 622 -25.20 5.54 -30.65
N PRO A 623 -24.90 4.52 -29.84
CA PRO A 623 -25.47 4.39 -28.51
C PRO A 623 -25.03 5.50 -27.55
N THR A 624 -23.81 5.98 -27.70
CA THR A 624 -23.24 7.11 -26.94
C THR A 624 -22.41 7.98 -27.86
N PRO A 625 -22.22 9.29 -27.57
CA PRO A 625 -21.35 10.14 -28.37
C PRO A 625 -19.94 9.57 -28.49
N GLY A 626 -19.47 9.38 -29.74
CA GLY A 626 -18.15 8.82 -30.02
C GLY A 626 -18.07 7.29 -30.06
N ALA A 627 -19.12 6.57 -29.70
CA ALA A 627 -19.24 5.13 -29.89
C ALA A 627 -20.30 4.80 -30.94
N PHE A 628 -19.98 3.83 -31.81
CA PHE A 628 -20.81 3.40 -32.93
C PHE A 628 -20.93 1.88 -32.92
N LEU A 629 -22.12 1.41 -33.36
CA LEU A 629 -22.39 -0.01 -33.52
C LEU A 629 -22.75 -0.24 -34.98
N ILE A 630 -22.05 -1.13 -35.67
CA ILE A 630 -22.40 -1.63 -36.98
C ILE A 630 -22.86 -3.07 -36.82
N ALA A 631 -24.14 -3.31 -37.07
CA ALA A 631 -24.75 -4.62 -36.95
C ALA A 631 -25.13 -5.16 -38.35
N LEU A 632 -24.69 -6.38 -38.66
CA LEU A 632 -25.01 -7.09 -39.88
C LEU A 632 -26.26 -7.94 -39.66
N HIS A 633 -27.29 -7.70 -40.48
CA HIS A 633 -28.57 -8.37 -40.41
C HIS A 633 -28.91 -9.14 -41.70
N TYR A 634 -29.66 -10.20 -41.54
CA TYR A 634 -30.27 -10.92 -42.65
C TYR A 634 -31.79 -10.68 -42.68
N LYS A 635 -32.32 -10.42 -43.87
CA LYS A 635 -33.77 -10.15 -44.07
C LYS A 635 -34.59 -11.34 -43.55
N GLY A 636 -35.51 -11.08 -42.61
CA GLY A 636 -36.33 -12.10 -41.96
C GLY A 636 -35.82 -12.63 -40.63
N ARG A 637 -34.65 -12.14 -40.11
CA ARG A 637 -34.18 -12.41 -38.74
C ARG A 637 -34.24 -11.14 -37.91
N GLU A 638 -34.77 -11.23 -36.68
CA GLU A 638 -34.85 -10.09 -35.75
C GLU A 638 -33.50 -9.76 -35.12
N LYS A 639 -32.67 -10.76 -34.87
CA LYS A 639 -31.36 -10.56 -34.25
C LYS A 639 -30.28 -10.32 -35.31
N ALA A 640 -29.31 -9.44 -34.96
CA ALA A 640 -28.11 -9.28 -35.73
C ALA A 640 -27.36 -10.61 -35.86
N ILE A 641 -26.72 -10.83 -37.00
CA ILE A 641 -25.85 -11.98 -37.21
C ILE A 641 -24.50 -11.69 -36.56
N LEU A 642 -23.98 -10.46 -36.72
CA LEU A 642 -22.74 -9.95 -36.16
C LEU A 642 -22.91 -8.50 -35.77
N GLU A 643 -22.22 -8.11 -34.74
CA GLU A 643 -22.17 -6.74 -34.24
C GLU A 643 -20.70 -6.32 -34.09
N LEU A 644 -20.37 -5.12 -34.53
CA LEU A 644 -19.06 -4.52 -34.41
C LEU A 644 -19.17 -3.21 -33.65
N ASP A 645 -18.64 -3.18 -32.43
CA ASP A 645 -18.52 -1.98 -31.63
C ASP A 645 -17.29 -1.18 -32.04
N LEU A 646 -17.48 0.09 -32.34
CA LEU A 646 -16.42 0.99 -32.83
C LEU A 646 -16.40 2.26 -31.98
N LYS A 647 -15.23 2.61 -31.49
CA LYS A 647 -14.98 3.94 -30.94
C LYS A 647 -14.27 4.80 -31.96
N ILE A 648 -14.60 6.07 -32.01
CA ILE A 648 -14.01 6.99 -33.00
C ILE A 648 -12.50 7.09 -32.82
N ASP A 649 -12.05 7.07 -31.57
CA ASP A 649 -10.63 7.15 -31.21
C ASP A 649 -9.86 5.93 -31.71
N ASP A 650 -10.42 4.72 -31.55
CA ASP A 650 -9.83 3.46 -32.01
C ASP A 650 -9.75 3.41 -33.55
N LEU A 651 -10.76 3.97 -34.25
CA LEU A 651 -10.76 4.08 -35.71
C LEU A 651 -9.71 5.06 -36.23
N LEU A 652 -9.53 6.19 -35.54
CA LEU A 652 -8.52 7.18 -35.87
C LEU A 652 -7.12 6.62 -35.61
N GLU A 653 -6.93 5.89 -34.52
CA GLU A 653 -5.68 5.22 -34.21
C GLU A 653 -5.32 4.18 -35.27
N LYS A 654 -6.25 3.29 -35.64
CA LYS A 654 -6.05 2.30 -36.71
C LYS A 654 -5.69 2.96 -38.03
N LYS A 655 -6.37 4.06 -38.39
CA LYS A 655 -6.05 4.84 -39.56
C LYS A 655 -4.62 5.40 -39.54
N ASN A 656 -4.19 5.93 -38.35
CA ASN A 656 -2.84 6.47 -38.18
C ASN A 656 -1.76 5.39 -38.21
N GLN A 657 -2.10 4.17 -37.77
CA GLN A 657 -1.22 2.98 -37.81
C GLN A 657 -1.16 2.36 -39.24
N GLY A 658 -1.92 2.88 -40.21
CA GLY A 658 -1.96 2.33 -41.57
C GLY A 658 -2.79 1.04 -41.67
N VAL A 659 -3.63 0.72 -40.67
CA VAL A 659 -4.55 -0.42 -40.75
C VAL A 659 -5.75 -0.02 -41.60
N GLU A 660 -5.88 -0.64 -42.76
CA GLU A 660 -6.95 -0.31 -43.72
C GLU A 660 -8.22 -1.13 -43.53
N GLN A 661 -8.15 -2.29 -42.89
CA GLN A 661 -9.24 -3.26 -42.80
C GLN A 661 -9.78 -3.41 -41.39
N LEU A 662 -11.13 -3.50 -41.29
CA LEU A 662 -11.89 -3.95 -40.14
C LEU A 662 -12.58 -5.25 -40.51
N ASP A 663 -12.24 -6.33 -39.81
CA ASP A 663 -12.81 -7.65 -40.07
C ASP A 663 -14.13 -7.83 -39.33
N MET A 664 -15.17 -8.28 -40.03
CA MET A 664 -16.49 -8.67 -39.50
C MET A 664 -16.84 -10.11 -39.91
N GLU A 665 -15.86 -11.02 -39.89
CA GLU A 665 -16.03 -12.46 -40.18
C GLU A 665 -16.54 -12.77 -41.60
N TYR A 666 -17.64 -12.16 -42.04
CA TYR A 666 -18.22 -12.34 -43.38
C TYR A 666 -17.88 -11.22 -44.38
N VAL A 667 -17.52 -10.05 -43.86
CA VAL A 667 -17.17 -8.89 -44.68
C VAL A 667 -16.00 -8.14 -44.03
N SER A 668 -15.13 -7.62 -44.87
CA SER A 668 -14.04 -6.74 -44.42
C SER A 668 -14.36 -5.31 -44.86
N LEU A 669 -14.31 -4.37 -43.90
CA LEU A 669 -14.67 -2.97 -44.10
C LEU A 669 -13.42 -2.08 -44.14
N ASN A 670 -13.47 -1.05 -44.99
CA ASN A 670 -12.38 -0.05 -45.07
C ASN A 670 -12.48 0.99 -43.97
N VAL A 671 -11.44 1.12 -43.13
CA VAL A 671 -11.38 2.03 -41.97
C VAL A 671 -11.66 3.49 -42.37
N SER A 672 -11.02 3.98 -43.41
CA SER A 672 -11.16 5.38 -43.89
C SER A 672 -12.57 5.65 -44.43
N ARG A 673 -13.17 4.70 -45.14
CA ARG A 673 -14.52 4.81 -45.69
C ARG A 673 -15.58 4.70 -44.59
N VAL A 674 -15.38 3.84 -43.58
CA VAL A 674 -16.23 3.76 -42.39
C VAL A 674 -16.21 5.09 -41.64
N LEU A 675 -15.04 5.68 -41.38
CA LEU A 675 -14.94 7.00 -40.77
C LEU A 675 -15.70 8.07 -41.54
N THR A 676 -15.60 8.05 -42.86
CA THR A 676 -16.30 9.01 -43.75
C THR A 676 -17.83 8.80 -43.64
N LEU A 677 -18.28 7.55 -43.65
CA LEU A 677 -19.72 7.21 -43.48
C LEU A 677 -20.26 7.69 -42.15
N LEU A 678 -19.55 7.39 -41.04
CA LEU A 678 -19.91 7.80 -39.67
C LEU A 678 -20.02 9.32 -39.55
N ASN A 679 -19.03 10.03 -40.06
CA ASN A 679 -19.03 11.50 -40.08
C ASN A 679 -20.19 12.05 -40.88
N LYS A 680 -20.46 11.51 -42.08
CA LYS A 680 -21.57 11.95 -42.94
C LYS A 680 -22.94 11.64 -42.33
N THR A 681 -23.09 10.50 -41.64
CA THR A 681 -24.38 10.01 -41.13
C THR A 681 -24.74 10.66 -39.81
N PHE A 682 -23.74 10.90 -38.91
CA PHE A 682 -23.95 11.41 -37.55
C PHE A 682 -23.56 12.87 -37.36
N GLN A 683 -22.92 13.56 -38.35
CA GLN A 683 -22.78 15.00 -38.29
C GLN A 683 -24.15 15.66 -38.44
N ARG A 684 -24.54 16.47 -37.48
CA ARG A 684 -25.73 17.28 -37.54
C ARG A 684 -25.74 18.08 -38.85
N ARG A 685 -26.70 17.87 -39.70
CA ARG A 685 -27.08 18.87 -40.70
C ARG A 685 -27.47 20.15 -39.93
N LYS A 686 -26.71 21.23 -40.19
CA LYS A 686 -27.03 22.57 -39.71
C LYS A 686 -28.39 23.00 -40.20
#